data_a42144516692c71e19df53ab9c5f3f52
#
_entry.id   a42144516692c71e19df53ab9c5f3f52
#
_cell.length_a   1.000
_cell.length_b   1.000
_cell.length_c   1.000
_cell.angle_alpha   90.00
_cell.angle_beta   90.00
_cell.angle_gamma   90.00
#
_symmetry.space_group_name_H-M   'P 1'
#
loop_
_entity.id
_entity.type
_entity.pdbx_description
1 polymer ?
#
loop_
_entity_poly.entity_id
_entity_poly.type
_entity_poly.pdbx_seq_one_letter_code
_entity_poly.pdbx_strand_id
1 'polypeptide(L)'
;MTELLAPAGNMEALRAAVANGCDAVYLGMQRFGARAYSCNFDEETLPEAVRYAHLREVKVYVTMNTIVFENELTAMREQLAFLNEIGVDGVIVQDIAVFEEIVRCFPDMEAHCSTQMGIDDLEGTLLWKELGAKRVVLAREVEIEKAKSIRREAKIPLEIFVHGALCVSYSGNCLMSGLIGYRSGNRGRCVGSCRKPYELLDKTSGKSLGVSYLLSTKDLNTIDYMEDLAALDSLKIEGRMKEPAYVANVTARYRAALDGRAREEDREALKKTFNRTFTKGYLFHEDPRDLTNIQKPNNFGYEIGVISGSRQGMYEIRLHEPLRQNDIIRVDHNNEDVNLSVVKLYDRAGNLINRADEVCCIRVKEKLSKGDLVYKTKDYQFYKDLERNMEGEFRRFPLLLRVYAYPGAPLTIDAEGLGVSCLYESEEILEAAETQPTTGEQVRKQLAKLHDTVFTLQSLEFEECGAFLPVKLLNQARREIVNRLYEEKLRAKPRRVAVRETAVQTEETGIRNAAAADTQTAEAVCPKENLRITSGAAEAAALRERAAAAAKAPDDGMGAAAQRPYLTASVLNRAQEEACLRAGIREIYFKNIVRRNQVCYAPREGKLLIGGYGGLHYYRNTNPFVTDYSFHVVNSAACRKLQELGAARVTLSYELNKKQISELIAAYETNYGARPSLEMIVYGRAPLLFTKYCPLKKMEQCGRCKQHQYELRDEYGSFPMLSHEDCTTTILNGKFLNLLDEMPSIEGVEAFRLAFTTETPEEVSRVILAARRKLDGREQASLFRKDTDTRGHYNKEII
;
A
#
# COMPACT_ATOMS: atom_id res chain seq x y z
N MET A 1 2.58 -17.57 14.28
CA MET A 1 1.47 -16.70 14.79
C MET A 1 1.28 -15.60 13.79
N THR A 2 0.05 -15.32 13.39
CA THR A 2 -0.28 -14.28 12.40
C THR A 2 -0.10 -12.90 12.99
N GLU A 3 0.66 -12.05 12.32
CA GLU A 3 0.96 -10.68 12.75
C GLU A 3 -0.24 -9.75 12.50
N LEU A 4 -0.64 -8.95 13.48
CA LEU A 4 -1.58 -7.86 13.31
C LEU A 4 -0.82 -6.55 13.08
N LEU A 5 -0.87 -6.02 11.86
CA LEU A 5 -0.17 -4.82 11.46
C LEU A 5 -1.11 -3.61 11.46
N ALA A 6 -0.89 -2.68 12.39
CA ALA A 6 -1.72 -1.50 12.59
C ALA A 6 -1.11 -0.22 11.98
N PRO A 7 -1.94 0.73 11.54
CA PRO A 7 -1.47 2.00 11.02
C PRO A 7 -1.08 2.97 12.14
N ALA A 8 0.01 3.74 11.95
CA ALA A 8 0.37 4.85 12.81
C ALA A 8 0.65 6.11 11.99
N GLY A 9 -0.25 7.08 12.04
CA GLY A 9 -0.09 8.37 11.34
C GLY A 9 0.67 9.41 12.17
N ASN A 10 0.72 9.23 13.49
CA ASN A 10 1.40 10.06 14.47
C ASN A 10 1.67 9.23 15.74
N MET A 11 2.34 9.83 16.72
CA MET A 11 2.70 9.16 17.98
C MET A 11 1.48 8.70 18.79
N GLU A 12 0.38 9.45 18.77
CA GLU A 12 -0.86 9.08 19.47
C GLU A 12 -1.51 7.83 18.86
N ALA A 13 -1.55 7.76 17.51
CA ALA A 13 -2.05 6.59 16.81
C ALA A 13 -1.15 5.36 17.01
N LEU A 14 0.18 5.56 17.13
CA LEU A 14 1.12 4.50 17.47
C LEU A 14 0.83 3.96 18.87
N ARG A 15 0.69 4.82 19.87
CA ARG A 15 0.31 4.42 21.24
C ARG A 15 -1.02 3.69 21.27
N ALA A 16 -2.01 4.20 20.52
CA ALA A 16 -3.32 3.55 20.37
C ALA A 16 -3.21 2.13 19.80
N ALA A 17 -2.41 1.92 18.75
CA ALA A 17 -2.18 0.61 18.16
C ALA A 17 -1.53 -0.37 19.14
N VAL A 18 -0.45 0.06 19.79
CA VAL A 18 0.33 -0.75 20.72
C VAL A 18 -0.50 -1.13 21.95
N ALA A 19 -1.21 -0.16 22.57
CA ALA A 19 -2.07 -0.37 23.73
C ALA A 19 -3.26 -1.32 23.44
N ASN A 20 -3.61 -1.51 22.17
CA ASN A 20 -4.69 -2.39 21.74
C ASN A 20 -4.22 -3.67 21.04
N GLY A 21 -2.93 -4.02 21.16
CA GLY A 21 -2.42 -5.36 20.88
C GLY A 21 -1.98 -5.63 19.46
N CYS A 22 -1.51 -4.63 18.71
CA CYS A 22 -0.82 -4.88 17.44
C CYS A 22 0.52 -5.59 17.68
N ASP A 23 0.99 -6.34 16.68
CA ASP A 23 2.30 -7.00 16.68
C ASP A 23 3.33 -6.17 15.92
N ALA A 24 2.86 -5.33 14.99
CA ALA A 24 3.66 -4.39 14.24
C ALA A 24 2.87 -3.13 13.94
N VAL A 25 3.58 -2.04 13.70
CA VAL A 25 3.01 -0.79 13.19
C VAL A 25 3.66 -0.41 11.87
N TYR A 26 2.88 0.18 10.95
CA TYR A 26 3.44 0.82 9.78
C TYR A 26 3.15 2.32 9.81
N LEU A 27 4.17 3.08 9.49
CA LEU A 27 4.16 4.54 9.55
C LEU A 27 4.91 5.12 8.35
N GLY A 28 4.97 6.42 8.23
CA GLY A 28 5.66 7.10 7.14
C GLY A 28 6.37 8.34 7.62
N MET A 29 7.42 8.68 6.90
CA MET A 29 8.08 9.97 7.02
C MET A 29 7.45 10.98 6.05
N GLN A 30 7.90 12.23 6.12
CA GLN A 30 7.39 13.32 5.27
C GLN A 30 7.66 13.11 3.79
N ARG A 31 8.75 12.37 3.44
CA ARG A 31 9.13 12.04 2.06
C ARG A 31 8.85 10.57 1.75
N PHE A 32 8.65 10.26 0.49
CA PHE A 32 8.55 8.92 -0.10
C PHE A 32 7.39 8.04 0.39
N GLY A 33 6.44 8.60 1.15
CA GLY A 33 5.27 7.86 1.66
C GLY A 33 4.00 8.13 0.87
N ALA A 34 3.18 7.09 0.62
CA ALA A 34 1.91 7.17 -0.14
C ALA A 34 0.78 7.95 0.57
N ARG A 35 1.02 8.55 1.72
CA ARG A 35 0.07 9.39 2.48
C ARG A 35 0.73 10.71 2.85
N ALA A 36 1.08 11.51 1.82
CA ALA A 36 1.76 12.79 2.00
C ALA A 36 1.00 13.81 2.86
N TYR A 37 -0.33 13.67 2.97
CA TYR A 37 -1.21 14.55 3.79
C TYR A 37 -1.43 14.04 5.22
N SER A 38 -0.79 12.94 5.64
CA SER A 38 -0.75 12.51 7.04
C SER A 38 0.21 13.39 7.83
N CYS A 39 0.07 13.46 9.15
CA CYS A 39 1.02 14.18 10.02
C CYS A 39 2.45 13.66 9.85
N ASN A 40 2.60 12.34 9.61
CA ASN A 40 3.86 11.62 9.42
C ASN A 40 4.92 11.92 10.51
N PHE A 41 5.92 11.07 10.58
CA PHE A 41 7.06 11.24 11.48
C PHE A 41 8.19 11.98 10.78
N ASP A 42 9.04 12.60 11.55
CA ASP A 42 10.28 13.26 11.13
C ASP A 42 11.49 12.60 11.77
N GLU A 43 12.66 13.19 11.58
CA GLU A 43 13.92 12.66 12.10
C GLU A 43 14.04 12.78 13.63
N GLU A 44 13.24 13.64 14.28
CA GLU A 44 13.22 13.80 15.73
C GLU A 44 12.23 12.83 16.40
N THR A 45 11.05 12.66 15.83
CA THR A 45 9.95 11.89 16.43
C THR A 45 10.01 10.40 16.09
N LEU A 46 10.61 10.01 14.96
CA LEU A 46 10.67 8.60 14.55
C LEU A 46 11.54 7.75 15.48
N PRO A 47 12.73 8.19 15.96
CA PRO A 47 13.51 7.44 16.93
C PRO A 47 12.75 7.15 18.23
N GLU A 48 11.97 8.12 18.73
CA GLU A 48 11.11 7.90 19.91
C GLU A 48 10.03 6.84 19.62
N ALA A 49 9.41 6.89 18.44
CA ALA A 49 8.41 5.93 18.04
C ALA A 49 8.97 4.50 17.97
N VAL A 50 10.17 4.33 17.39
CA VAL A 50 10.88 3.03 17.32
C VAL A 50 11.19 2.51 18.72
N ARG A 51 11.77 3.35 19.59
CA ARG A 51 12.06 2.99 21.00
C ARG A 51 10.80 2.58 21.75
N TYR A 52 9.71 3.34 21.63
CA TYR A 52 8.44 3.06 22.28
C TYR A 52 7.87 1.69 21.85
N ALA A 53 7.89 1.41 20.55
CA ALA A 53 7.41 0.15 20.00
C ALA A 53 8.28 -1.03 20.41
N HIS A 54 9.60 -0.93 20.28
CA HIS A 54 10.55 -2.01 20.58
C HIS A 54 10.55 -2.40 22.05
N LEU A 55 10.39 -1.44 22.98
CA LEU A 55 10.20 -1.75 24.42
C LEU A 55 8.96 -2.60 24.69
N ARG A 56 8.01 -2.64 23.76
CA ARG A 56 6.77 -3.43 23.83
C ARG A 56 6.75 -4.61 22.88
N GLU A 57 7.92 -4.95 22.32
CA GLU A 57 8.11 -6.01 21.32
C GLU A 57 7.20 -5.88 20.11
N VAL A 58 6.94 -4.63 19.69
CA VAL A 58 6.19 -4.29 18.49
C VAL A 58 7.17 -3.84 17.40
N LYS A 59 7.08 -4.46 16.22
CA LYS A 59 7.91 -4.13 15.05
C LYS A 59 7.47 -2.82 14.41
N VAL A 60 8.41 -2.13 13.79
CA VAL A 60 8.17 -0.87 13.08
C VAL A 60 8.55 -0.99 11.61
N TYR A 61 7.57 -0.79 10.73
CA TYR A 61 7.77 -0.77 9.28
C TYR A 61 7.55 0.64 8.74
N VAL A 62 8.53 1.17 8.02
CA VAL A 62 8.43 2.50 7.41
C VAL A 62 8.00 2.39 5.95
N THR A 63 7.06 3.22 5.53
CA THR A 63 6.63 3.25 4.13
C THR A 63 7.52 4.18 3.31
N MET A 64 8.21 3.65 2.31
CA MET A 64 8.80 4.36 1.19
C MET A 64 8.16 3.85 -0.11
N ASN A 65 6.83 3.91 -0.14
CA ASN A 65 6.00 3.24 -1.13
C ASN A 65 5.44 4.21 -2.17
N THR A 66 6.27 5.09 -2.65
CA THR A 66 6.04 5.97 -3.81
C THR A 66 7.13 5.74 -4.85
N ILE A 67 6.87 6.14 -6.10
CA ILE A 67 7.92 6.24 -7.12
C ILE A 67 8.90 7.36 -6.75
N VAL A 68 10.19 7.16 -7.07
CA VAL A 68 11.29 8.08 -6.74
C VAL A 68 11.93 8.57 -8.03
N PHE A 69 11.91 9.87 -8.27
CA PHE A 69 12.55 10.45 -9.45
C PHE A 69 14.09 10.42 -9.35
N GLU A 70 14.75 10.54 -10.49
CA GLU A 70 16.21 10.46 -10.57
C GLU A 70 16.92 11.42 -9.60
N ASN A 71 16.49 12.68 -9.56
CA ASN A 71 17.04 13.71 -8.68
C ASN A 71 16.76 13.50 -7.18
N GLU A 72 15.92 12.52 -6.81
CA GLU A 72 15.57 12.19 -5.43
C GLU A 72 16.38 10.96 -4.90
N LEU A 73 17.11 10.25 -5.76
CA LEU A 73 17.80 9.01 -5.37
C LEU A 73 18.84 9.23 -4.25
N THR A 74 19.50 10.39 -4.20
CA THR A 74 20.44 10.71 -3.11
C THR A 74 19.71 10.86 -1.78
N ALA A 75 18.64 11.66 -1.73
CA ALA A 75 17.83 11.84 -0.53
C ALA A 75 17.16 10.53 -0.08
N MET A 76 16.80 9.67 -1.01
CA MET A 76 16.28 8.34 -0.73
C MET A 76 17.31 7.47 0.00
N ARG A 77 18.58 7.47 -0.45
CA ARG A 77 19.68 6.72 0.21
C ARG A 77 19.97 7.26 1.61
N GLU A 78 20.00 8.57 1.78
CA GLU A 78 20.17 9.23 3.08
C GLU A 78 19.06 8.81 4.05
N GLN A 79 17.81 8.80 3.61
CA GLN A 79 16.69 8.33 4.43
C GLN A 79 16.82 6.85 4.78
N LEU A 80 17.21 5.97 3.86
CA LEU A 80 17.44 4.54 4.15
C LEU A 80 18.57 4.34 5.17
N ALA A 81 19.65 5.08 5.06
CA ALA A 81 20.76 5.04 6.02
C ALA A 81 20.28 5.43 7.43
N PHE A 82 19.54 6.53 7.54
CA PHE A 82 18.91 6.96 8.79
C PHE A 82 17.97 5.90 9.38
N LEU A 83 17.08 5.31 8.57
CA LEU A 83 16.18 4.24 9.02
C LEU A 83 16.93 3.00 9.54
N ASN A 84 18.04 2.64 8.88
CA ASN A 84 18.90 1.55 9.32
C ASN A 84 19.59 1.88 10.66
N GLU A 85 20.08 3.10 10.83
CA GLU A 85 20.74 3.58 12.05
C GLU A 85 19.81 3.52 13.27
N ILE A 86 18.58 4.03 13.15
CA ILE A 86 17.62 4.05 14.26
C ILE A 86 16.96 2.70 14.53
N GLY A 87 17.25 1.66 13.73
CA GLY A 87 16.84 0.30 14.00
C GLY A 87 15.45 -0.07 13.47
N VAL A 88 14.93 0.56 12.42
CA VAL A 88 13.66 0.19 11.78
C VAL A 88 13.71 -1.25 11.29
N ASP A 89 12.67 -2.06 11.56
CA ASP A 89 12.66 -3.50 11.23
C ASP A 89 12.55 -3.75 9.72
N GLY A 90 11.80 -2.94 9.01
CA GLY A 90 11.66 -3.09 7.57
C GLY A 90 11.05 -1.88 6.87
N VAL A 91 11.17 -1.86 5.55
CA VAL A 91 10.66 -0.80 4.69
C VAL A 91 9.69 -1.37 3.66
N ILE A 92 8.50 -0.76 3.55
CA ILE A 92 7.48 -1.13 2.57
C ILE A 92 7.70 -0.26 1.33
N VAL A 93 8.04 -0.89 0.20
CA VAL A 93 8.54 -0.21 -1.00
C VAL A 93 7.67 -0.43 -2.23
N GLN A 94 7.61 0.58 -3.11
CA GLN A 94 7.01 0.48 -4.44
C GLN A 94 8.07 0.55 -5.55
N ASP A 95 9.03 1.44 -5.42
CA ASP A 95 10.05 1.69 -6.44
C ASP A 95 11.14 0.62 -6.43
N ILE A 96 11.49 0.14 -7.60
CA ILE A 96 12.53 -0.89 -7.79
C ILE A 96 13.88 -0.39 -7.27
N ALA A 97 14.21 0.90 -7.48
CA ALA A 97 15.48 1.47 -7.02
C ALA A 97 15.59 1.48 -5.48
N VAL A 98 14.49 1.77 -4.76
CA VAL A 98 14.45 1.70 -3.30
C VAL A 98 14.65 0.27 -2.82
N PHE A 99 13.96 -0.68 -3.47
CA PHE A 99 14.09 -2.10 -3.14
C PHE A 99 15.53 -2.60 -3.31
N GLU A 100 16.14 -2.34 -4.46
CA GLU A 100 17.51 -2.74 -4.78
C GLU A 100 18.53 -2.13 -3.80
N GLU A 101 18.33 -0.87 -3.41
CA GLU A 101 19.22 -0.20 -2.45
C GLU A 101 19.17 -0.87 -1.07
N ILE A 102 17.94 -1.25 -0.59
CA ILE A 102 17.80 -1.94 0.69
C ILE A 102 18.50 -3.31 0.64
N VAL A 103 18.15 -4.13 -0.34
CA VAL A 103 18.67 -5.50 -0.44
C VAL A 103 20.19 -5.51 -0.56
N ARG A 104 20.75 -4.56 -1.29
CA ARG A 104 22.19 -4.49 -1.54
C ARG A 104 22.98 -3.86 -0.39
N CYS A 105 22.47 -2.76 0.19
CA CYS A 105 23.26 -1.93 1.12
C CYS A 105 22.87 -2.13 2.59
N PHE A 106 21.67 -2.60 2.91
CA PHE A 106 21.13 -2.68 4.28
C PHE A 106 20.60 -4.08 4.61
N PRO A 107 21.47 -5.10 4.70
CA PRO A 107 21.05 -6.52 4.83
C PRO A 107 20.30 -6.85 6.12
N ASP A 108 20.37 -5.99 7.14
CA ASP A 108 19.67 -6.15 8.42
C ASP A 108 18.30 -5.44 8.45
N MET A 109 17.89 -4.79 7.36
CA MET A 109 16.60 -4.13 7.20
C MET A 109 15.74 -4.88 6.17
N GLU A 110 14.52 -5.28 6.55
CA GLU A 110 13.66 -6.06 5.66
C GLU A 110 13.08 -5.20 4.53
N ALA A 111 13.14 -5.67 3.28
CA ALA A 111 12.43 -5.09 2.14
C ALA A 111 11.09 -5.78 1.95
N HIS A 112 9.99 -5.05 2.11
CA HIS A 112 8.62 -5.53 1.91
C HIS A 112 8.03 -4.95 0.64
N CYS A 113 7.60 -5.79 -0.29
CA CYS A 113 6.93 -5.33 -1.52
C CYS A 113 5.57 -4.73 -1.18
N SER A 114 5.35 -3.47 -1.55
CA SER A 114 4.07 -2.78 -1.32
C SER A 114 2.95 -3.35 -2.20
N THR A 115 1.72 -3.29 -1.73
CA THR A 115 0.52 -3.54 -2.56
C THR A 115 0.48 -2.66 -3.83
N GLN A 116 1.14 -1.50 -3.82
CA GLN A 116 1.24 -0.62 -4.98
C GLN A 116 2.09 -1.20 -6.12
N MET A 117 2.87 -2.23 -5.88
CA MET A 117 3.55 -2.99 -6.93
C MET A 117 2.58 -3.88 -7.72
N GLY A 118 1.36 -4.11 -7.20
CA GLY A 118 0.31 -4.85 -7.88
C GLY A 118 0.65 -6.34 -8.06
N ILE A 119 1.30 -6.95 -7.08
CA ILE A 119 1.64 -8.37 -7.08
C ILE A 119 0.38 -9.15 -6.69
N ASP A 120 -0.11 -9.98 -7.59
CA ASP A 120 -1.39 -10.66 -7.46
C ASP A 120 -1.36 -12.15 -7.81
N ASP A 121 -0.18 -12.69 -8.13
CA ASP A 121 0.00 -14.07 -8.55
C ASP A 121 1.27 -14.71 -7.99
N LEU A 122 1.39 -16.02 -8.19
CA LEU A 122 2.54 -16.81 -7.76
C LEU A 122 3.83 -16.36 -8.42
N GLU A 123 3.80 -16.18 -9.76
CA GLU A 123 4.98 -15.83 -10.53
C GLU A 123 5.57 -14.47 -10.10
N GLY A 124 4.72 -13.47 -9.90
CA GLY A 124 5.17 -12.18 -9.37
C GLY A 124 5.73 -12.26 -7.95
N THR A 125 5.14 -13.12 -7.12
CA THR A 125 5.63 -13.38 -5.76
C THR A 125 6.99 -14.08 -5.77
N LEU A 126 7.19 -15.05 -6.65
CA LEU A 126 8.45 -15.76 -6.82
C LEU A 126 9.56 -14.85 -7.32
N LEU A 127 9.28 -13.96 -8.28
CA LEU A 127 10.25 -12.98 -8.75
C LEU A 127 10.81 -12.16 -7.58
N TRP A 128 9.94 -11.58 -6.77
CA TRP A 128 10.39 -10.72 -5.67
C TRP A 128 11.08 -11.48 -4.55
N LYS A 129 10.68 -12.74 -4.30
CA LYS A 129 11.41 -13.63 -3.41
C LYS A 129 12.83 -13.88 -3.91
N GLU A 130 13.01 -14.19 -5.20
CA GLU A 130 14.33 -14.37 -5.81
C GLU A 130 15.21 -13.13 -5.70
N LEU A 131 14.60 -11.94 -5.84
CA LEU A 131 15.29 -10.67 -5.70
C LEU A 131 15.62 -10.29 -4.24
N GLY A 132 15.15 -11.06 -3.26
CA GLY A 132 15.49 -10.88 -1.84
C GLY A 132 14.43 -10.25 -0.95
N ALA A 133 13.20 -10.07 -1.44
CA ALA A 133 12.08 -9.61 -0.62
C ALA A 133 11.89 -10.52 0.60
N LYS A 134 11.58 -9.91 1.75
CA LYS A 134 11.27 -10.63 3.00
C LYS A 134 9.77 -10.80 3.21
N ARG A 135 8.95 -9.98 2.53
CA ARG A 135 7.50 -10.04 2.57
C ARG A 135 6.89 -9.46 1.29
N VAL A 136 5.75 -10.00 0.88
CA VAL A 136 4.96 -9.45 -0.22
C VAL A 136 3.58 -9.06 0.31
N VAL A 137 3.22 -7.77 0.14
CA VAL A 137 1.86 -7.29 0.36
C VAL A 137 1.07 -7.50 -0.92
N LEU A 138 0.18 -8.47 -0.93
CA LEU A 138 -0.60 -8.79 -2.12
C LEU A 138 -1.51 -7.63 -2.56
N ALA A 139 -1.81 -7.60 -3.85
CA ALA A 139 -2.82 -6.71 -4.40
C ALA A 139 -4.18 -7.00 -3.74
N ARG A 140 -5.01 -5.94 -3.56
CA ARG A 140 -6.32 -6.04 -2.89
C ARG A 140 -7.34 -6.85 -3.67
N GLU A 141 -7.05 -7.14 -4.92
CA GLU A 141 -7.87 -7.88 -5.87
C GLU A 141 -7.72 -9.40 -5.75
N VAL A 142 -6.77 -9.87 -4.93
CA VAL A 142 -6.50 -11.30 -4.71
C VAL A 142 -7.57 -11.91 -3.81
N GLU A 143 -8.08 -13.07 -4.20
CA GLU A 143 -9.04 -13.86 -3.46
C GLU A 143 -8.33 -14.71 -2.41
N ILE A 144 -9.00 -15.02 -1.29
CA ILE A 144 -8.36 -15.67 -0.13
C ILE A 144 -7.75 -17.03 -0.50
N GLU A 145 -8.42 -17.84 -1.30
CA GLU A 145 -7.92 -19.15 -1.69
C GLU A 145 -6.67 -19.05 -2.59
N LYS A 146 -6.64 -18.04 -3.47
CA LYS A 146 -5.44 -17.73 -4.26
C LYS A 146 -4.29 -17.27 -3.36
N ALA A 147 -4.56 -16.42 -2.37
CA ALA A 147 -3.55 -15.97 -1.40
C ALA A 147 -2.96 -17.15 -0.60
N LYS A 148 -3.80 -18.07 -0.12
CA LYS A 148 -3.37 -19.30 0.57
C LYS A 148 -2.53 -20.19 -0.35
N SER A 149 -2.89 -20.33 -1.63
CA SER A 149 -2.12 -21.11 -2.61
C SER A 149 -0.74 -20.49 -2.84
N ILE A 150 -0.70 -19.17 -3.10
CA ILE A 150 0.56 -18.43 -3.25
C ILE A 150 1.44 -18.60 -2.00
N ARG A 151 0.86 -18.48 -0.80
CA ARG A 151 1.60 -18.64 0.47
C ARG A 151 2.25 -20.02 0.58
N ARG A 152 1.49 -21.06 0.27
CA ARG A 152 1.95 -22.45 0.33
C ARG A 152 3.09 -22.72 -0.67
N GLU A 153 2.97 -22.20 -1.89
CA GLU A 153 3.88 -22.49 -2.99
C GLU A 153 5.12 -21.60 -2.98
N ALA A 154 4.94 -20.30 -2.79
CA ALA A 154 6.06 -19.36 -2.77
C ALA A 154 6.92 -19.47 -1.51
N LYS A 155 6.34 -19.88 -0.38
CA LYS A 155 7.04 -19.99 0.92
C LYS A 155 7.79 -18.69 1.29
N ILE A 156 7.12 -17.57 1.15
CA ILE A 156 7.54 -16.25 1.61
C ILE A 156 6.39 -15.67 2.43
N PRO A 157 6.64 -14.89 3.49
CA PRO A 157 5.59 -14.21 4.24
C PRO A 157 4.71 -13.34 3.35
N LEU A 158 3.39 -13.51 3.47
CA LEU A 158 2.39 -12.73 2.75
C LEU A 158 1.60 -11.85 3.70
N GLU A 159 1.32 -10.64 3.25
CA GLU A 159 0.51 -9.65 3.95
C GLU A 159 -0.70 -9.27 3.10
N ILE A 160 -1.88 -9.16 3.72
CA ILE A 160 -3.11 -8.71 3.07
C ILE A 160 -3.82 -7.63 3.88
N PHE A 161 -4.58 -6.76 3.20
CA PHE A 161 -5.46 -5.82 3.88
C PHE A 161 -6.72 -6.53 4.37
N VAL A 162 -7.14 -6.21 5.62
CA VAL A 162 -8.30 -6.82 6.26
C VAL A 162 -9.36 -5.81 6.68
N HIS A 163 -9.00 -4.53 6.84
CA HIS A 163 -9.93 -3.49 7.26
C HIS A 163 -9.57 -2.12 6.70
N GLY A 164 -10.62 -1.28 6.50
CA GLY A 164 -10.48 0.13 6.17
C GLY A 164 -10.62 0.44 4.69
N ALA A 165 -10.13 1.60 4.25
CA ALA A 165 -10.41 2.14 2.93
C ALA A 165 -9.94 1.22 1.78
N LEU A 166 -10.89 0.83 0.93
CA LEU A 166 -10.63 0.08 -0.29
C LEU A 166 -10.44 1.04 -1.47
N CYS A 167 -9.49 0.74 -2.34
CA CYS A 167 -9.28 1.45 -3.59
C CYS A 167 -10.07 0.76 -4.72
N VAL A 168 -10.78 1.54 -5.54
CA VAL A 168 -11.49 0.98 -6.70
C VAL A 168 -10.55 0.59 -7.83
N SER A 169 -9.40 1.27 -7.95
CA SER A 169 -8.38 0.94 -8.93
C SER A 169 -7.66 -0.33 -8.57
N TYR A 170 -7.32 -1.11 -9.56
CA TYR A 170 -6.36 -2.20 -9.40
C TYR A 170 -5.08 -1.67 -8.74
N SER A 171 -4.59 -2.38 -7.74
CA SER A 171 -3.49 -1.94 -6.89
C SER A 171 -2.29 -1.46 -7.71
N GLY A 172 -1.87 -0.19 -7.49
CA GLY A 172 -0.78 0.45 -8.20
C GLY A 172 -1.08 0.94 -9.64
N ASN A 173 -2.32 0.84 -10.14
CA ASN A 173 -2.66 1.16 -11.54
C ASN A 173 -3.53 2.43 -11.70
N CYS A 174 -3.46 3.37 -10.77
CA CYS A 174 -4.24 4.60 -10.86
C CYS A 174 -3.36 5.79 -11.25
N LEU A 175 -3.65 6.38 -12.41
CA LEU A 175 -3.06 7.63 -12.88
C LEU A 175 -4.06 8.80 -12.84
N MET A 176 -5.29 8.57 -12.33
CA MET A 176 -6.40 9.51 -12.46
C MET A 176 -6.10 10.87 -11.79
N SER A 177 -5.65 10.84 -10.53
CA SER A 177 -5.30 12.08 -9.81
C SER A 177 -4.11 12.81 -10.44
N GLY A 178 -3.13 12.08 -10.96
CA GLY A 178 -1.97 12.63 -11.64
C GLY A 178 -2.36 13.31 -12.96
N LEU A 179 -2.98 12.57 -13.86
CA LEU A 179 -3.25 13.03 -15.23
C LEU A 179 -4.37 14.09 -15.32
N ILE A 180 -5.31 14.12 -14.36
CA ILE A 180 -6.38 15.14 -14.35
C ILE A 180 -5.98 16.34 -13.48
N GLY A 181 -5.43 16.10 -12.28
CA GLY A 181 -5.22 17.13 -11.25
C GLY A 181 -3.76 17.42 -10.93
N TYR A 182 -2.81 16.87 -11.65
CA TYR A 182 -1.35 17.02 -11.44
C TYR A 182 -0.88 16.58 -10.04
N ARG A 183 -1.66 15.76 -9.31
CA ARG A 183 -1.36 15.23 -7.99
C ARG A 183 -1.28 13.72 -8.05
N SER A 184 -0.07 13.18 -8.16
CA SER A 184 0.11 11.75 -8.36
C SER A 184 -0.30 10.91 -7.15
N GLY A 185 -1.13 9.89 -7.37
CA GLY A 185 -1.41 8.85 -6.40
C GLY A 185 -0.19 7.98 -6.12
N ASN A 186 0.69 7.78 -7.11
CA ASN A 186 1.96 7.05 -6.99
C ASN A 186 3.04 7.87 -6.26
N ARG A 187 2.78 9.16 -6.02
CA ARG A 187 3.60 10.08 -5.22
C ARG A 187 2.94 10.44 -3.89
N GLY A 188 1.92 9.68 -3.48
CA GLY A 188 1.23 9.87 -2.20
C GLY A 188 0.23 11.02 -2.15
N ARG A 189 -0.08 11.67 -3.28
CA ARG A 189 -0.91 12.87 -3.34
C ARG A 189 -2.27 12.64 -3.99
N CYS A 190 -2.81 11.43 -3.87
CA CYS A 190 -4.15 11.09 -4.37
C CYS A 190 -5.22 12.01 -3.77
N VAL A 191 -5.99 12.68 -4.63
CA VAL A 191 -7.10 13.58 -4.23
C VAL A 191 -8.44 12.86 -4.10
N GLY A 192 -8.49 11.54 -4.32
CA GLY A 192 -9.72 10.78 -4.22
C GLY A 192 -10.71 11.05 -5.37
N SER A 193 -10.22 11.25 -6.59
CA SER A 193 -11.07 11.49 -7.77
C SER A 193 -12.18 10.44 -7.96
N CYS A 194 -11.97 9.19 -7.50
CA CYS A 194 -12.99 8.16 -7.50
C CYS A 194 -14.12 8.37 -6.46
N ARG A 195 -13.97 9.35 -5.56
CA ARG A 195 -14.93 9.65 -4.48
C ARG A 195 -15.87 10.81 -4.78
N LYS A 196 -15.91 11.29 -6.02
CA LYS A 196 -16.85 12.32 -6.48
C LYS A 196 -17.97 11.73 -7.34
N PRO A 197 -19.08 12.44 -7.55
CA PRO A 197 -20.16 11.98 -8.42
C PRO A 197 -19.72 11.97 -9.88
N TYR A 198 -20.20 10.99 -10.63
CA TYR A 198 -20.07 10.87 -12.07
C TYR A 198 -21.41 10.57 -12.69
N GLU A 199 -21.71 11.18 -13.82
CA GLU A 199 -22.76 10.77 -14.73
C GLU A 199 -22.30 9.58 -15.55
N LEU A 200 -23.08 8.50 -15.56
CA LEU A 200 -22.85 7.39 -16.49
C LEU A 200 -23.68 7.61 -17.76
N LEU A 201 -23.01 7.78 -18.88
CA LEU A 201 -23.63 8.02 -20.17
C LEU A 201 -23.46 6.80 -21.10
N ASP A 202 -24.57 6.30 -21.65
CA ASP A 202 -24.54 5.40 -22.79
C ASP A 202 -24.34 6.26 -24.06
N LYS A 203 -23.13 6.25 -24.58
CA LYS A 203 -22.75 7.05 -25.75
C LYS A 203 -23.44 6.60 -27.04
N THR A 204 -23.78 5.30 -27.15
CA THR A 204 -24.43 4.74 -28.33
C THR A 204 -25.88 5.20 -28.46
N SER A 205 -26.60 5.27 -27.36
CA SER A 205 -27.99 5.72 -27.33
C SER A 205 -28.15 7.21 -26.96
N GLY A 206 -27.10 7.86 -26.46
CA GLY A 206 -27.17 9.21 -25.90
C GLY A 206 -27.87 9.31 -24.55
N LYS A 207 -28.21 8.19 -23.90
CA LYS A 207 -29.02 8.14 -22.67
C LYS A 207 -28.13 8.27 -21.43
N SER A 208 -28.47 9.23 -20.55
CA SER A 208 -27.92 9.29 -19.19
C SER A 208 -28.53 8.19 -18.33
N LEU A 209 -27.69 7.48 -17.59
CA LEU A 209 -28.08 6.46 -16.62
C LEU A 209 -28.07 6.99 -15.19
N GLY A 210 -27.87 8.31 -15.02
CA GLY A 210 -27.89 9.01 -13.76
C GLY A 210 -26.51 9.42 -13.25
N VAL A 211 -26.54 10.27 -12.22
CA VAL A 211 -25.36 10.80 -11.53
C VAL A 211 -25.27 10.17 -10.16
N SER A 212 -24.11 9.60 -9.82
CA SER A 212 -23.90 8.98 -8.51
C SER A 212 -22.41 8.83 -8.17
N TYR A 213 -22.08 8.48 -6.93
CA TYR A 213 -20.72 8.17 -6.48
C TYR A 213 -20.27 6.77 -6.96
N LEU A 214 -20.37 6.55 -8.26
CA LEU A 214 -20.27 5.26 -8.92
C LEU A 214 -18.98 4.48 -8.64
N LEU A 215 -17.87 5.19 -8.46
CA LEU A 215 -16.55 4.62 -8.19
C LEU A 215 -16.18 4.61 -6.70
N SER A 216 -17.09 5.08 -5.80
CA SER A 216 -16.81 5.20 -4.37
C SER A 216 -16.98 3.87 -3.65
N THR A 217 -15.90 3.14 -3.42
CA THR A 217 -15.92 1.88 -2.67
C THR A 217 -16.33 2.07 -1.22
N LYS A 218 -17.03 1.08 -0.67
CA LYS A 218 -17.19 0.86 0.77
C LYS A 218 -15.84 0.57 1.42
N ASP A 219 -15.76 0.62 2.73
CA ASP A 219 -14.57 0.23 3.46
C ASP A 219 -14.53 -1.31 3.66
N LEU A 220 -13.33 -1.88 3.55
CA LEU A 220 -13.13 -3.31 3.78
C LEU A 220 -13.40 -3.66 5.24
N ASN A 221 -14.10 -4.76 5.50
CA ASN A 221 -14.24 -5.36 6.81
C ASN A 221 -14.37 -6.88 6.66
N THR A 222 -13.40 -7.60 7.17
CA THR A 222 -13.30 -9.05 7.04
C THR A 222 -13.21 -9.77 8.37
N ILE A 223 -13.65 -9.12 9.47
CA ILE A 223 -13.55 -9.66 10.83
C ILE A 223 -14.26 -11.01 11.00
N ASP A 224 -15.31 -11.26 10.21
CA ASP A 224 -16.09 -12.50 10.25
C ASP A 224 -15.39 -13.71 9.62
N TYR A 225 -14.25 -13.48 8.93
CA TYR A 225 -13.51 -14.51 8.19
C TYR A 225 -12.15 -14.81 8.82
N MET A 226 -12.02 -14.66 10.12
CA MET A 226 -10.73 -14.74 10.82
C MET A 226 -10.05 -16.10 10.70
N GLU A 227 -10.81 -17.19 10.63
CA GLU A 227 -10.27 -18.55 10.44
C GLU A 227 -9.49 -18.66 9.13
N ASP A 228 -10.03 -18.11 8.05
CA ASP A 228 -9.36 -18.09 6.74
C ASP A 228 -8.14 -17.17 6.73
N LEU A 229 -8.27 -16.01 7.37
CA LEU A 229 -7.24 -14.98 7.43
C LEU A 229 -6.03 -15.42 8.26
N ALA A 230 -6.24 -16.19 9.33
CA ALA A 230 -5.18 -16.70 10.20
C ALA A 230 -4.21 -17.67 9.49
N ALA A 231 -4.54 -18.13 8.27
CA ALA A 231 -3.63 -18.91 7.43
C ALA A 231 -2.52 -18.07 6.75
N LEU A 232 -2.59 -16.74 6.84
CA LEU A 232 -1.60 -15.82 6.28
C LEU A 232 -0.68 -15.26 7.36
N ASP A 233 0.44 -14.66 6.96
CA ASP A 233 1.48 -14.26 7.89
C ASP A 233 1.23 -12.90 8.54
N SER A 234 0.58 -11.94 7.83
CA SER A 234 0.31 -10.59 8.33
C SER A 234 -1.03 -10.05 7.84
N LEU A 235 -1.81 -9.49 8.76
CA LEU A 235 -3.11 -8.87 8.55
C LEU A 235 -3.00 -7.36 8.75
N LYS A 236 -3.20 -6.60 7.67
CA LYS A 236 -2.98 -5.16 7.67
C LYS A 236 -4.26 -4.36 7.76
N ILE A 237 -4.32 -3.47 8.74
CA ILE A 237 -5.38 -2.49 8.89
C ILE A 237 -5.00 -1.23 8.10
N GLU A 238 -5.86 -0.76 7.17
CA GLU A 238 -5.68 0.55 6.52
C GLU A 238 -6.22 1.66 7.40
N GLY A 239 -5.45 2.78 7.56
CA GLY A 239 -5.94 3.86 8.40
C GLY A 239 -4.92 4.91 8.83
N ARG A 240 -3.77 5.10 8.16
CA ARG A 240 -2.73 6.09 8.55
C ARG A 240 -3.24 7.54 8.66
N MET A 241 -4.31 7.89 7.95
CA MET A 241 -4.95 9.21 8.00
C MET A 241 -6.16 9.23 8.95
N LYS A 242 -6.33 8.22 9.78
CA LYS A 242 -7.45 8.12 10.72
C LYS A 242 -7.06 8.59 12.12
N GLU A 243 -8.08 9.01 12.89
CA GLU A 243 -7.91 9.41 14.29
C GLU A 243 -7.38 8.24 15.14
N PRO A 244 -6.65 8.50 16.24
CA PRO A 244 -6.18 7.47 17.17
C PRO A 244 -7.30 6.57 17.70
N ALA A 245 -8.49 7.11 17.95
CA ALA A 245 -9.66 6.34 18.37
C ALA A 245 -10.08 5.26 17.35
N TYR A 246 -9.99 5.54 16.04
CA TYR A 246 -10.23 4.54 15.00
C TYR A 246 -9.18 3.43 15.07
N VAL A 247 -7.91 3.79 15.21
CA VAL A 247 -6.81 2.83 15.32
C VAL A 247 -6.98 1.94 16.55
N ALA A 248 -7.28 2.52 17.71
CA ALA A 248 -7.56 1.79 18.94
C ALA A 248 -8.70 0.80 18.77
N ASN A 249 -9.85 1.27 18.28
CA ASN A 249 -11.04 0.45 18.08
C ASN A 249 -10.77 -0.74 17.15
N VAL A 250 -10.28 -0.47 15.94
CA VAL A 250 -10.10 -1.51 14.93
C VAL A 250 -9.04 -2.51 15.37
N THR A 251 -7.91 -2.05 15.94
CA THR A 251 -6.84 -2.92 16.42
C THR A 251 -7.35 -3.86 17.53
N ALA A 252 -8.06 -3.32 18.53
CA ALA A 252 -8.62 -4.11 19.62
C ALA A 252 -9.56 -5.21 19.12
N ARG A 253 -10.45 -4.89 18.15
CA ARG A 253 -11.44 -5.87 17.64
C ARG A 253 -10.77 -6.96 16.81
N TYR A 254 -9.84 -6.61 15.94
CA TYR A 254 -9.07 -7.59 15.17
C TYR A 254 -8.14 -8.41 16.05
N ARG A 255 -7.55 -7.85 17.12
CA ARG A 255 -6.80 -8.61 18.13
C ARG A 255 -7.68 -9.59 18.86
N ALA A 256 -8.85 -9.17 19.32
CA ALA A 256 -9.81 -10.06 19.96
C ALA A 256 -10.25 -11.21 19.04
N ALA A 257 -10.45 -10.91 17.76
CA ALA A 257 -10.82 -11.92 16.76
C ALA A 257 -9.68 -12.92 16.48
N LEU A 258 -8.44 -12.44 16.34
CA LEU A 258 -7.26 -13.33 16.21
C LEU A 258 -7.03 -14.23 17.41
N ASP A 259 -7.37 -13.75 18.61
CA ASP A 259 -7.26 -14.50 19.84
C ASP A 259 -8.47 -15.42 20.10
N GLY A 260 -9.44 -15.51 19.19
CA GLY A 260 -10.67 -16.30 19.34
C GLY A 260 -11.64 -15.76 20.39
N ARG A 261 -11.56 -14.48 20.75
CA ARG A 261 -12.35 -13.83 21.80
C ARG A 261 -13.39 -12.82 21.26
N ALA A 262 -13.54 -12.72 19.93
CA ALA A 262 -14.48 -11.78 19.31
C ALA A 262 -15.93 -12.08 19.68
N ARG A 263 -16.71 -11.04 19.94
CA ARG A 263 -18.12 -11.04 20.27
C ARG A 263 -18.93 -10.23 19.25
N GLU A 264 -20.24 -10.30 19.29
CA GLU A 264 -21.11 -9.49 18.43
C GLU A 264 -20.92 -7.98 18.67
N GLU A 265 -20.69 -7.58 19.94
CA GLU A 265 -20.42 -6.19 20.28
C GLU A 265 -19.14 -5.65 19.59
N ASP A 266 -18.19 -6.52 19.26
CA ASP A 266 -16.97 -6.14 18.53
C ASP A 266 -17.28 -5.76 17.09
N ARG A 267 -18.22 -6.46 16.45
CA ARG A 267 -18.69 -6.15 15.09
C ARG A 267 -19.43 -4.82 15.05
N GLU A 268 -20.33 -4.59 16.00
CA GLU A 268 -21.05 -3.33 16.13
C GLU A 268 -20.12 -2.16 16.48
N ALA A 269 -19.11 -2.39 17.31
CA ALA A 269 -18.13 -1.36 17.67
C ALA A 269 -17.38 -0.83 16.46
N LEU A 270 -17.11 -1.65 15.42
CA LEU A 270 -16.46 -1.19 14.19
C LEU A 270 -17.27 -0.13 13.43
N LYS A 271 -18.61 -0.13 13.57
CA LYS A 271 -19.48 0.87 12.95
C LYS A 271 -19.41 2.24 13.66
N LYS A 272 -18.98 2.27 14.94
CA LYS A 272 -18.99 3.48 15.80
C LYS A 272 -17.81 4.43 15.53
N THR A 273 -16.83 4.01 14.76
CA THR A 273 -15.78 4.88 14.25
C THR A 273 -15.97 5.11 12.75
N PHE A 274 -15.08 5.86 12.13
CA PHE A 274 -15.22 6.21 10.71
C PHE A 274 -15.44 4.98 9.81
N ASN A 275 -16.52 4.97 9.04
CA ASN A 275 -16.77 3.97 8.01
C ASN A 275 -17.58 4.55 6.85
N ARG A 276 -17.44 3.92 5.65
CA ARG A 276 -18.24 4.21 4.45
C ARG A 276 -19.21 3.07 4.14
N THR A 277 -19.79 2.47 5.17
CA THR A 277 -20.35 1.13 5.15
C THR A 277 -19.31 0.06 4.80
N PHE A 278 -19.64 -1.20 4.95
CA PHE A 278 -18.67 -2.28 4.83
C PHE A 278 -18.91 -3.19 3.64
N THR A 279 -17.79 -3.74 3.15
CA THR A 279 -17.72 -4.80 2.13
C THR A 279 -16.66 -5.81 2.53
N LYS A 280 -16.82 -7.06 2.15
CA LYS A 280 -15.76 -8.08 2.26
C LYS A 280 -14.77 -8.03 1.08
N GLY A 281 -14.98 -7.10 0.15
CA GLY A 281 -14.08 -6.84 -0.98
C GLY A 281 -13.94 -8.02 -1.94
N TYR A 282 -12.89 -7.98 -2.76
CA TYR A 282 -12.58 -9.09 -3.67
C TYR A 282 -12.11 -10.35 -2.91
N LEU A 283 -11.59 -10.17 -1.71
CA LEU A 283 -10.99 -11.23 -0.90
C LEU A 283 -11.97 -12.38 -0.65
N PHE A 284 -13.24 -12.08 -0.39
CA PHE A 284 -14.31 -13.06 -0.12
C PHE A 284 -15.48 -12.96 -1.11
N HIS A 285 -15.17 -12.74 -2.39
CA HIS A 285 -16.12 -12.76 -3.49
C HIS A 285 -17.36 -11.86 -3.26
N GLU A 286 -17.11 -10.58 -2.91
CA GLU A 286 -18.22 -9.64 -2.85
C GLU A 286 -18.85 -9.45 -4.23
N ASP A 287 -20.20 -9.38 -4.30
CA ASP A 287 -20.84 -8.99 -5.54
C ASP A 287 -20.38 -7.57 -5.92
N PRO A 288 -19.91 -7.33 -7.15
CA PRO A 288 -19.50 -6.01 -7.59
C PRO A 288 -20.55 -4.91 -7.35
N ARG A 289 -21.86 -5.27 -7.28
CA ARG A 289 -22.92 -4.33 -6.92
C ARG A 289 -22.82 -3.81 -5.49
N ASP A 290 -22.23 -4.61 -4.59
CA ASP A 290 -22.10 -4.27 -3.17
C ASP A 290 -20.73 -3.71 -2.79
N LEU A 291 -19.80 -3.66 -3.73
CA LEU A 291 -18.46 -3.12 -3.52
C LEU A 291 -18.45 -1.60 -3.31
N THR A 292 -19.38 -0.86 -3.93
CA THR A 292 -19.44 0.59 -3.89
C THR A 292 -20.66 1.11 -3.14
N ASN A 293 -20.51 2.27 -2.50
CA ASN A 293 -21.60 3.06 -1.97
C ASN A 293 -21.83 4.26 -2.91
N ILE A 294 -22.87 4.16 -3.73
CA ILE A 294 -23.20 5.18 -4.74
C ILE A 294 -23.90 6.42 -4.19
N GLN A 295 -24.32 6.37 -2.91
CA GLN A 295 -25.04 7.46 -2.28
C GLN A 295 -24.08 8.55 -1.77
N LYS A 296 -23.06 8.16 -1.00
CA LYS A 296 -22.18 9.10 -0.27
C LYS A 296 -20.76 8.57 -0.15
N PRO A 297 -19.74 9.45 -0.26
CA PRO A 297 -18.33 9.05 -0.17
C PRO A 297 -17.74 9.20 1.25
N ASN A 298 -18.50 9.79 2.19
CA ASN A 298 -18.04 10.23 3.51
C ASN A 298 -18.34 9.22 4.62
N ASN A 299 -18.06 9.60 5.87
CA ASN A 299 -18.44 8.82 7.05
C ASN A 299 -19.96 8.59 7.08
N PHE A 300 -20.36 7.33 7.07
CA PHE A 300 -21.76 6.96 7.07
C PHE A 300 -22.36 6.96 8.47
N GLY A 301 -21.55 6.61 9.47
CA GLY A 301 -22.03 6.37 10.84
C GLY A 301 -22.88 5.11 10.96
N TYR A 302 -23.64 5.00 12.03
CA TYR A 302 -24.61 3.93 12.24
C TYR A 302 -25.99 4.52 12.60
N GLU A 303 -27.04 3.89 12.11
CA GLU A 303 -28.40 4.33 12.32
C GLU A 303 -28.77 4.21 13.80
N ILE A 304 -29.40 5.25 14.36
CA ILE A 304 -29.82 5.30 15.76
C ILE A 304 -31.30 5.59 15.93
N GLY A 305 -32.00 5.99 14.88
CA GLY A 305 -33.42 6.32 14.99
C GLY A 305 -33.99 7.09 13.81
N VAL A 306 -35.15 7.64 13.98
CA VAL A 306 -35.92 8.34 12.94
C VAL A 306 -36.60 9.58 13.54
N ILE A 307 -36.72 10.64 12.75
CA ILE A 307 -37.55 11.82 13.11
C ILE A 307 -38.99 11.39 13.14
N SER A 308 -39.60 11.35 14.31
CA SER A 308 -41.00 10.93 14.49
C SER A 308 -42.00 12.07 14.32
N GLY A 309 -41.56 13.32 14.49
CA GLY A 309 -42.38 14.53 14.32
C GLY A 309 -41.71 15.78 14.77
N SER A 310 -42.47 16.88 14.81
CA SER A 310 -41.99 18.14 15.38
C SER A 310 -43.04 18.76 16.26
N ARG A 311 -42.60 19.38 17.37
CA ARG A 311 -43.48 20.06 18.31
C ARG A 311 -42.76 21.27 18.94
N GLN A 312 -43.43 22.45 18.95
CA GLN A 312 -42.91 23.66 19.58
C GLN A 312 -41.48 24.08 19.12
N GLY A 313 -41.20 23.88 17.82
CA GLY A 313 -39.87 24.19 17.23
C GLY A 313 -38.77 23.22 17.60
N MET A 314 -39.11 22.06 18.13
CA MET A 314 -38.19 20.95 18.38
C MET A 314 -38.57 19.72 17.52
N TYR A 315 -37.62 18.97 17.07
CA TYR A 315 -37.84 17.68 16.38
C TYR A 315 -37.73 16.54 17.37
N GLU A 316 -38.76 15.67 17.37
CA GLU A 316 -38.76 14.44 18.15
C GLU A 316 -38.08 13.31 17.38
N ILE A 317 -37.14 12.65 18.02
CA ILE A 317 -36.41 11.48 17.49
C ILE A 317 -36.90 10.26 18.29
N ARG A 318 -37.34 9.23 17.57
CA ARG A 318 -37.55 7.87 18.11
C ARG A 318 -36.24 7.13 17.92
N LEU A 319 -35.67 6.66 19.01
CA LEU A 319 -34.37 6.01 19.06
C LEU A 319 -34.52 4.50 19.22
N HIS A 320 -33.58 3.74 18.67
CA HIS A 320 -33.34 2.34 18.98
C HIS A 320 -31.91 2.13 19.51
N GLU A 321 -31.07 3.16 19.46
CA GLU A 321 -29.76 3.28 20.09
C GLU A 321 -29.69 4.56 20.91
N PRO A 322 -28.98 4.59 22.04
CA PRO A 322 -28.91 5.77 22.92
C PRO A 322 -28.32 7.00 22.21
N LEU A 323 -28.87 8.17 22.47
CA LEU A 323 -28.31 9.46 22.07
C LEU A 323 -27.89 10.25 23.31
N ARG A 324 -26.70 10.85 23.25
CA ARG A 324 -26.12 11.60 24.36
C ARG A 324 -25.76 13.04 23.96
N GLN A 325 -25.68 13.90 24.94
CA GLN A 325 -25.06 15.21 24.74
C GLN A 325 -23.61 15.05 24.27
N ASN A 326 -23.18 15.89 23.32
CA ASN A 326 -21.90 15.88 22.62
C ASN A 326 -21.73 14.79 21.55
N ASP A 327 -22.71 13.93 21.32
CA ASP A 327 -22.71 13.09 20.13
C ASP A 327 -22.79 13.94 18.87
N ILE A 328 -22.23 13.44 17.77
CA ILE A 328 -22.41 14.04 16.44
C ILE A 328 -23.31 13.12 15.64
N ILE A 329 -24.40 13.69 15.14
CA ILE A 329 -25.37 12.98 14.32
C ILE A 329 -25.45 13.57 12.91
N ARG A 330 -25.89 12.76 12.00
CA ARG A 330 -26.24 13.09 10.64
C ARG A 330 -27.69 12.70 10.40
N VAL A 331 -28.49 13.61 9.90
CA VAL A 331 -29.87 13.33 9.48
C VAL A 331 -29.92 13.30 7.96
N ASP A 332 -30.49 12.26 7.42
CA ASP A 332 -30.68 12.10 5.96
C ASP A 332 -32.00 12.76 5.57
N HIS A 333 -31.92 14.00 5.08
CA HIS A 333 -33.07 14.79 4.65
C HIS A 333 -33.10 14.96 3.14
N ASN A 334 -34.04 14.35 2.44
CA ASN A 334 -34.18 14.41 0.97
C ASN A 334 -32.89 14.06 0.19
N ASN A 335 -32.14 13.05 0.65
CA ASN A 335 -30.81 12.65 0.16
C ASN A 335 -29.69 13.68 0.40
N GLU A 336 -29.92 14.69 1.23
CA GLU A 336 -28.90 15.63 1.69
C GLU A 336 -28.56 15.36 3.15
N ASP A 337 -27.29 15.58 3.52
CA ASP A 337 -26.79 15.35 4.87
C ASP A 337 -26.92 16.61 5.72
N VAL A 338 -27.71 16.55 6.77
CA VAL A 338 -27.75 17.56 7.83
C VAL A 338 -26.90 17.06 9.00
N ASN A 339 -25.69 17.62 9.14
CA ASN A 339 -24.75 17.25 10.22
C ASN A 339 -24.97 18.15 11.45
N LEU A 340 -25.18 17.52 12.61
CA LEU A 340 -25.56 18.21 13.85
C LEU A 340 -24.69 17.75 15.02
N SER A 341 -24.17 18.70 15.79
CA SER A 341 -23.62 18.42 17.12
C SER A 341 -24.72 18.51 18.16
N VAL A 342 -24.93 17.47 18.95
CA VAL A 342 -25.95 17.41 19.98
C VAL A 342 -25.51 18.21 21.22
N VAL A 343 -25.60 19.54 21.15
CA VAL A 343 -25.20 20.42 22.25
C VAL A 343 -26.21 20.37 23.39
N LYS A 344 -27.51 20.30 23.05
CA LYS A 344 -28.62 20.22 24.01
C LYS A 344 -29.59 19.12 23.56
N LEU A 345 -29.95 18.31 24.54
CA LEU A 345 -30.89 17.20 24.37
C LEU A 345 -32.07 17.43 25.33
N TYR A 346 -33.29 17.19 24.90
CA TYR A 346 -34.49 17.43 25.67
C TYR A 346 -35.35 16.17 25.76
N ASP A 347 -36.06 16.00 26.86
CA ASP A 347 -37.16 15.05 26.95
C ASP A 347 -38.43 15.59 26.24
N ARG A 348 -39.51 14.80 26.22
CA ARG A 348 -40.77 15.22 25.63
C ARG A 348 -41.45 16.36 26.35
N ALA A 349 -41.13 16.59 27.63
CA ALA A 349 -41.64 17.69 28.42
C ALA A 349 -40.84 18.98 28.20
N GLY A 350 -39.70 18.93 27.46
CA GLY A 350 -38.82 20.09 27.21
C GLY A 350 -37.76 20.32 28.26
N ASN A 351 -37.56 19.37 29.19
CA ASN A 351 -36.47 19.46 30.17
C ASN A 351 -35.15 19.02 29.51
N LEU A 352 -34.06 19.68 29.93
CA LEU A 352 -32.71 19.26 29.51
C LEU A 352 -32.32 17.90 30.09
N ILE A 353 -31.82 17.02 29.26
CA ILE A 353 -31.31 15.71 29.64
C ILE A 353 -29.94 15.49 29.00
N ASN A 354 -29.13 14.61 29.58
CA ASN A 354 -27.79 14.29 29.06
C ASN A 354 -27.79 13.01 28.17
N ARG A 355 -28.85 12.21 28.31
CA ARG A 355 -29.00 10.92 27.60
C ARG A 355 -30.47 10.61 27.37
N ALA A 356 -30.75 10.01 26.24
CA ALA A 356 -32.04 9.39 25.91
C ALA A 356 -31.83 8.02 25.32
N ASP A 357 -32.68 7.06 25.65
CA ASP A 357 -32.60 5.66 25.19
C ASP A 357 -33.71 5.33 24.16
N GLU A 358 -34.90 5.96 24.25
CA GLU A 358 -36.03 5.64 23.39
C GLU A 358 -36.54 6.86 22.61
N VAL A 359 -36.71 7.99 23.29
CA VAL A 359 -37.26 9.21 22.67
C VAL A 359 -36.58 10.46 23.24
N CYS A 360 -36.23 11.37 22.37
CA CYS A 360 -35.72 12.70 22.73
C CYS A 360 -36.19 13.78 21.76
N CYS A 361 -35.96 15.01 22.13
CA CYS A 361 -36.16 16.16 21.26
C CYS A 361 -34.86 16.97 21.09
N ILE A 362 -34.65 17.45 19.88
CA ILE A 362 -33.54 18.35 19.53
C ILE A 362 -34.08 19.65 18.92
N ARG A 363 -33.37 20.76 19.16
CA ARG A 363 -33.67 22.02 18.52
C ARG A 363 -32.57 22.35 17.52
N VAL A 364 -32.96 22.43 16.24
CA VAL A 364 -32.04 22.70 15.14
C VAL A 364 -32.64 23.78 14.24
N LYS A 365 -31.79 24.49 13.51
CA LYS A 365 -32.20 25.54 12.57
C LYS A 365 -32.62 24.97 11.23
N GLU A 366 -32.06 23.83 10.89
CA GLU A 366 -32.29 23.12 9.64
C GLU A 366 -33.70 22.54 9.62
N LYS A 367 -34.28 22.49 8.43
CA LYS A 367 -35.61 21.94 8.23
C LYS A 367 -35.48 20.44 8.08
N LEU A 368 -36.12 19.67 8.95
CA LEU A 368 -36.20 18.23 8.93
C LEU A 368 -37.64 17.75 8.69
N SER A 369 -37.83 16.52 8.27
CA SER A 369 -39.12 15.93 7.99
C SER A 369 -39.34 14.67 8.81
N LYS A 370 -40.62 14.38 9.10
CA LYS A 370 -41.00 13.08 9.69
C LYS A 370 -40.61 11.96 8.71
N GLY A 371 -39.91 10.96 9.23
CA GLY A 371 -39.39 9.82 8.47
C GLY A 371 -37.91 9.95 8.11
N ASP A 372 -37.25 11.12 8.31
CA ASP A 372 -35.82 11.27 8.11
C ASP A 372 -35.04 10.35 9.05
N LEU A 373 -34.10 9.58 8.50
CA LEU A 373 -33.25 8.69 9.28
C LEU A 373 -32.13 9.45 9.98
N VAL A 374 -31.86 9.05 11.22
CA VAL A 374 -30.84 9.66 12.07
C VAL A 374 -29.71 8.67 12.28
N TYR A 375 -28.49 9.11 11.92
CA TYR A 375 -27.26 8.33 12.06
C TYR A 375 -26.34 9.00 13.07
N LYS A 376 -25.63 8.22 13.90
CA LYS A 376 -24.59 8.72 14.77
C LYS A 376 -23.24 8.55 14.05
N THR A 377 -22.53 9.65 13.83
CA THR A 377 -21.23 9.68 13.16
C THR A 377 -20.06 9.79 14.14
N LYS A 378 -20.33 10.25 15.39
CA LYS A 378 -19.37 10.19 16.49
C LYS A 378 -20.13 9.96 17.80
N ASP A 379 -19.84 8.88 18.48
CA ASP A 379 -20.35 8.53 19.81
C ASP A 379 -19.35 9.04 20.85
N TYR A 380 -19.73 10.12 21.55
CA TYR A 380 -18.85 10.82 22.48
C TYR A 380 -18.37 9.93 23.62
N GLN A 381 -19.26 9.11 24.20
CA GLN A 381 -18.88 8.24 25.32
C GLN A 381 -17.96 7.10 24.85
N PHE A 382 -18.26 6.52 23.71
CA PHE A 382 -17.43 5.46 23.11
C PHE A 382 -16.01 5.96 22.81
N TYR A 383 -15.88 7.18 22.27
CA TYR A 383 -14.58 7.79 22.03
C TYR A 383 -13.80 8.03 23.32
N LYS A 384 -14.45 8.51 24.39
CA LYS A 384 -13.83 8.66 25.71
C LYS A 384 -13.35 7.32 26.30
N ASP A 385 -14.13 6.27 26.12
CA ASP A 385 -13.75 4.95 26.60
C ASP A 385 -12.54 4.41 25.82
N LEU A 386 -12.47 4.67 24.51
CA LEU A 386 -11.29 4.36 23.71
C LEU A 386 -10.05 5.17 24.13
N GLU A 387 -10.19 6.46 24.45
CA GLU A 387 -9.10 7.30 24.93
C GLU A 387 -8.50 6.76 26.23
N ARG A 388 -9.33 6.30 27.18
CA ARG A 388 -8.85 5.64 28.41
C ARG A 388 -8.11 4.35 28.13
N ASN A 389 -8.56 3.57 27.13
CA ASN A 389 -7.90 2.32 26.77
C ASN A 389 -6.53 2.56 26.11
N MET A 390 -6.29 3.74 25.54
CA MET A 390 -5.00 4.11 24.96
C MET A 390 -3.92 4.42 26.02
N GLU A 391 -4.30 4.67 27.27
CA GLU A 391 -3.37 4.90 28.40
C GLU A 391 -2.84 3.59 28.99
N GLY A 392 -3.36 2.44 28.60
CA GLY A 392 -3.00 1.13 29.11
C GLY A 392 -1.79 0.49 28.43
N GLU A 393 -1.24 -0.53 29.06
CA GLU A 393 -0.23 -1.41 28.49
C GLU A 393 -0.87 -2.76 28.12
N PHE A 394 -0.95 -3.08 26.84
CA PHE A 394 -1.46 -4.38 26.38
C PHE A 394 -0.52 -5.54 26.75
N ARG A 395 0.78 -5.32 26.60
CA ARG A 395 1.80 -6.30 26.98
C ARG A 395 2.52 -5.81 28.22
N ARG A 396 2.61 -6.71 29.22
CA ARG A 396 3.46 -6.50 30.39
C ARG A 396 4.44 -7.65 30.49
N PHE A 397 5.67 -7.30 30.84
CA PHE A 397 6.78 -8.24 30.89
C PHE A 397 7.15 -8.55 32.33
N PRO A 398 7.55 -9.80 32.62
CA PRO A 398 8.00 -10.16 33.95
C PRO A 398 9.26 -9.38 34.33
N LEU A 399 9.31 -8.93 35.57
CA LEU A 399 10.50 -8.40 36.24
C LEU A 399 10.86 -9.31 37.38
N LEU A 400 12.07 -9.80 37.36
CA LEU A 400 12.66 -10.67 38.40
C LEU A 400 13.72 -9.86 39.13
N LEU A 401 13.66 -9.79 40.47
CA LEU A 401 14.57 -9.02 41.29
C LEU A 401 15.19 -9.90 42.35
N ARG A 402 16.52 -9.82 42.53
CA ARG A 402 17.25 -10.32 43.71
C ARG A 402 17.85 -9.14 44.43
N VAL A 403 17.48 -8.95 45.69
CA VAL A 403 17.83 -7.79 46.50
C VAL A 403 18.77 -8.21 47.60
N TYR A 404 19.96 -7.63 47.63
CA TYR A 404 21.00 -7.83 48.64
C TYR A 404 21.17 -6.53 49.44
N ALA A 405 20.93 -6.61 50.75
CA ALA A 405 20.92 -5.43 51.64
C ALA A 405 21.57 -5.76 52.99
N TYR A 406 22.89 -5.64 53.04
CA TYR A 406 23.65 -5.90 54.25
C TYR A 406 24.10 -4.57 54.89
N PRO A 407 23.99 -4.43 56.25
CA PRO A 407 24.53 -3.29 56.91
C PRO A 407 26.04 -3.13 56.64
N GLY A 408 26.50 -1.92 56.32
CA GLY A 408 27.88 -1.64 55.94
C GLY A 408 28.21 -1.88 54.47
N ALA A 409 27.22 -2.27 53.64
CA ALA A 409 27.36 -2.46 52.19
C ALA A 409 26.34 -1.57 51.43
N PRO A 410 26.54 -1.32 50.16
CA PRO A 410 25.52 -0.66 49.31
C PRO A 410 24.30 -1.59 49.09
N LEU A 411 23.13 -1.02 48.87
CA LEU A 411 21.98 -1.77 48.35
C LEU A 411 22.31 -2.27 46.94
N THR A 412 22.33 -3.59 46.75
CA THR A 412 22.61 -4.23 45.50
C THR A 412 21.35 -4.94 44.99
N ILE A 413 20.94 -4.71 43.75
CA ILE A 413 19.78 -5.38 43.14
C ILE A 413 20.18 -5.93 41.76
N ASP A 414 20.09 -7.24 41.64
CA ASP A 414 20.18 -7.91 40.36
C ASP A 414 18.78 -7.99 39.76
N ALA A 415 18.61 -7.46 38.54
CA ALA A 415 17.32 -7.35 37.88
C ALA A 415 17.36 -7.96 36.50
N GLU A 416 16.31 -8.75 36.18
CA GLU A 416 16.11 -9.36 34.87
C GLU A 416 14.70 -9.00 34.33
N GLY A 417 14.64 -8.53 33.09
CA GLY A 417 13.38 -8.21 32.38
C GLY A 417 13.62 -7.94 30.90
N LEU A 418 12.62 -8.11 30.05
CA LEU A 418 12.72 -7.94 28.58
C LEU A 418 13.82 -8.80 27.92
N GLY A 419 14.25 -9.91 28.54
CA GLY A 419 15.34 -10.76 28.06
C GLY A 419 16.74 -10.18 28.22
N VAL A 420 16.88 -9.16 29.08
CA VAL A 420 18.16 -8.53 29.47
C VAL A 420 18.28 -8.45 30.98
N SER A 421 19.47 -8.22 31.48
CA SER A 421 19.73 -8.10 32.93
C SER A 421 20.59 -6.87 33.23
N CYS A 422 20.41 -6.32 34.42
CA CYS A 422 21.27 -5.24 34.93
C CYS A 422 21.49 -5.36 36.42
N LEU A 423 22.63 -4.86 36.89
CA LEU A 423 23.00 -4.73 38.31
C LEU A 423 22.84 -3.26 38.73
N TYR A 424 22.12 -3.03 39.82
CA TYR A 424 22.03 -1.75 40.49
C TYR A 424 22.80 -1.78 41.78
N GLU A 425 23.63 -0.77 42.05
CA GLU A 425 24.28 -0.53 43.34
C GLU A 425 23.99 0.91 43.77
N SER A 426 23.62 1.08 45.05
CA SER A 426 23.40 2.41 45.63
C SER A 426 24.70 3.12 45.92
N GLU A 427 24.71 4.43 45.85
CA GLU A 427 25.85 5.25 46.34
C GLU A 427 25.88 5.27 47.90
N GLU A 428 24.72 5.12 48.53
CA GLU A 428 24.58 5.14 49.99
C GLU A 428 24.90 3.74 50.54
N ILE A 429 25.70 3.74 51.63
CA ILE A 429 25.96 2.53 52.39
C ILE A 429 24.82 2.34 53.41
N LEU A 430 24.33 1.13 53.50
CA LEU A 430 23.20 0.78 54.37
C LEU A 430 23.60 0.74 55.84
N GLU A 431 22.76 1.26 56.67
CA GLU A 431 22.92 1.23 58.13
C GLU A 431 22.14 0.05 58.73
N ALA A 432 22.60 -0.45 59.88
CA ALA A 432 21.82 -1.39 60.66
C ALA A 432 20.56 -0.73 61.17
N ALA A 433 19.46 -1.45 61.20
CA ALA A 433 18.20 -0.92 61.70
C ALA A 433 18.28 -0.66 63.24
N GLU A 434 18.01 0.55 63.68
CA GLU A 434 17.99 0.92 65.09
C GLU A 434 16.82 0.28 65.87
N THR A 435 15.70 0.07 65.19
CA THR A 435 14.49 -0.52 65.82
C THR A 435 13.97 -1.77 65.09
N GLN A 436 13.50 -1.63 63.87
CA GLN A 436 13.00 -2.75 63.07
C GLN A 436 13.65 -2.76 61.68
N PRO A 437 14.24 -3.91 61.27
CA PRO A 437 14.74 -4.08 59.91
C PRO A 437 13.62 -3.96 58.89
N THR A 438 13.99 -3.54 57.69
CA THR A 438 13.04 -3.54 56.56
C THR A 438 12.69 -4.94 56.17
N THR A 439 11.40 -5.25 56.11
CA THR A 439 10.92 -6.60 55.76
C THR A 439 10.82 -6.77 54.21
N GLY A 440 10.88 -8.01 53.76
CA GLY A 440 10.70 -8.36 52.34
C GLY A 440 9.37 -7.87 51.78
N GLU A 441 8.31 -7.85 52.59
CA GLU A 441 7.01 -7.31 52.18
C GLU A 441 7.05 -5.81 51.93
N GLN A 442 7.76 -5.05 52.75
CA GLN A 442 7.95 -3.63 52.55
C GLN A 442 8.75 -3.32 51.29
N VAL A 443 9.83 -4.09 51.05
CA VAL A 443 10.64 -4.00 49.82
C VAL A 443 9.76 -4.30 48.59
N ARG A 444 9.03 -5.41 48.62
CA ARG A 444 8.12 -5.79 47.55
C ARG A 444 7.07 -4.70 47.26
N LYS A 445 6.45 -4.15 48.30
CA LYS A 445 5.44 -3.08 48.16
C LYS A 445 5.97 -1.84 47.47
N GLN A 446 7.24 -1.48 47.63
CA GLN A 446 7.83 -0.30 46.95
C GLN A 446 8.30 -0.62 45.54
N LEU A 447 8.96 -1.77 45.33
CA LEU A 447 9.51 -2.17 44.04
C LEU A 447 8.41 -2.61 43.05
N ALA A 448 7.24 -3.09 43.56
CA ALA A 448 6.08 -3.44 42.71
C ALA A 448 5.29 -2.25 42.13
N LYS A 449 5.64 -1.00 42.48
CA LYS A 449 4.98 0.18 41.91
C LYS A 449 5.45 0.47 40.48
N LEU A 450 5.04 -0.39 39.53
CA LEU A 450 5.49 -0.40 38.14
C LEU A 450 4.39 0.01 37.15
N HIS A 451 3.35 0.73 37.59
CA HIS A 451 2.15 1.03 36.81
C HIS A 451 2.44 1.81 35.51
N ASP A 452 3.45 2.67 35.53
CA ASP A 452 3.92 3.53 34.45
C ASP A 452 5.02 2.90 33.58
N THR A 453 5.22 1.58 33.73
CA THR A 453 6.25 0.82 33.02
C THR A 453 5.67 -0.39 32.30
N VAL A 454 6.44 -0.99 31.40
CA VAL A 454 6.05 -2.24 30.73
C VAL A 454 6.21 -3.48 31.62
N PHE A 455 6.61 -3.33 32.89
CA PHE A 455 6.92 -4.44 33.78
C PHE A 455 5.78 -4.79 34.72
N THR A 456 5.77 -6.07 35.13
CA THR A 456 5.06 -6.59 36.29
C THR A 456 6.04 -7.38 37.15
N LEU A 457 6.12 -7.06 38.43
CA LEU A 457 6.99 -7.79 39.34
C LEU A 457 6.50 -9.23 39.48
N GLN A 458 7.25 -10.20 38.92
CA GLN A 458 6.94 -11.61 38.94
C GLN A 458 7.55 -12.26 40.18
N SER A 459 8.83 -12.05 40.45
CA SER A 459 9.52 -12.55 41.62
C SER A 459 10.37 -11.48 42.27
N LEU A 460 10.49 -11.57 43.59
CA LEU A 460 11.43 -10.79 44.38
C LEU A 460 12.02 -11.70 45.46
N GLU A 461 13.32 -11.95 45.39
CA GLU A 461 14.12 -12.62 46.37
C GLU A 461 14.79 -11.54 47.24
N PHE A 462 14.59 -11.64 48.53
CA PHE A 462 15.19 -10.74 49.53
C PHE A 462 15.58 -11.49 50.75
N GLU A 463 16.82 -11.41 51.13
CA GLU A 463 17.33 -11.99 52.39
C GLU A 463 17.32 -10.91 53.49
N GLU A 464 16.59 -11.17 54.55
CA GLU A 464 16.49 -10.25 55.68
C GLU A 464 17.81 -10.23 56.46
N CYS A 465 18.56 -9.13 56.36
CA CYS A 465 19.92 -9.03 56.92
C CYS A 465 20.07 -7.95 57.98
N GLY A 466 18.98 -7.46 58.53
CA GLY A 466 19.00 -6.44 59.63
C GLY A 466 19.25 -5.03 59.18
N ALA A 467 19.23 -4.72 57.85
CA ALA A 467 19.40 -3.37 57.32
C ALA A 467 18.12 -2.55 57.37
N PHE A 468 18.25 -1.25 57.46
CA PHE A 468 17.19 -0.29 57.23
C PHE A 468 17.24 0.23 55.76
N LEU A 469 16.15 0.08 55.02
CA LEU A 469 16.02 0.51 53.62
C LEU A 469 15.04 1.72 53.54
N PRO A 470 15.54 2.93 53.36
CA PRO A 470 14.66 4.11 53.19
C PRO A 470 13.77 3.92 51.95
N VAL A 471 12.48 4.33 52.08
CA VAL A 471 11.51 4.28 50.95
C VAL A 471 12.02 5.11 49.74
N LYS A 472 12.73 6.20 50.00
CA LYS A 472 13.35 7.02 48.94
C LYS A 472 14.37 6.23 48.15
N LEU A 473 15.23 5.48 48.83
CA LEU A 473 16.26 4.63 48.17
C LEU A 473 15.64 3.54 47.31
N LEU A 474 14.64 2.83 47.81
CA LEU A 474 13.91 1.80 47.04
C LEU A 474 13.21 2.38 45.81
N ASN A 475 12.63 3.57 45.92
CA ASN A 475 12.01 4.25 44.79
C ASN A 475 13.03 4.71 43.72
N GLN A 476 14.21 5.17 44.17
CA GLN A 476 15.33 5.50 43.27
C GLN A 476 15.83 4.26 42.55
N ALA A 477 16.13 3.19 43.28
CA ALA A 477 16.55 1.91 42.74
C ALA A 477 15.58 1.38 41.68
N ARG A 478 14.27 1.37 42.00
CA ARG A 478 13.25 0.96 41.01
C ARG A 478 13.31 1.73 39.72
N ARG A 479 13.42 3.06 39.75
CA ARG A 479 13.49 3.91 38.56
C ARG A 479 14.77 3.64 37.76
N GLU A 480 15.88 3.53 38.45
CA GLU A 480 17.16 3.30 37.84
C GLU A 480 17.24 1.91 37.17
N ILE A 481 16.74 0.87 37.83
CA ILE A 481 16.65 -0.48 37.28
C ILE A 481 15.81 -0.49 36.00
N VAL A 482 14.64 0.13 36.04
CA VAL A 482 13.76 0.22 34.85
C VAL A 482 14.48 0.91 33.70
N ASN A 483 15.15 2.04 33.96
CA ASN A 483 15.90 2.76 32.94
C ASN A 483 17.06 1.93 32.37
N ARG A 484 17.86 1.27 33.22
CA ARG A 484 18.97 0.41 32.76
C ARG A 484 18.48 -0.76 31.92
N LEU A 485 17.39 -1.42 32.30
CA LEU A 485 16.78 -2.50 31.50
C LEU A 485 16.28 -1.98 30.16
N TYR A 486 15.70 -0.77 30.11
CA TYR A 486 15.28 -0.13 28.85
C TYR A 486 16.49 0.19 27.96
N GLU A 487 17.54 0.77 28.52
CA GLU A 487 18.78 1.09 27.80
C GLU A 487 19.45 -0.18 27.26
N GLU A 488 19.55 -1.23 28.06
CA GLU A 488 20.16 -2.49 27.64
C GLU A 488 19.32 -3.19 26.56
N LYS A 489 17.98 -3.22 26.71
CA LYS A 489 17.08 -3.75 25.67
C LYS A 489 17.20 -2.99 24.35
N LEU A 490 17.33 -1.68 24.41
CA LEU A 490 17.40 -0.78 23.25
C LEU A 490 18.82 -0.58 22.75
N ARG A 491 19.81 -1.14 23.43
CA ARG A 491 21.21 -1.03 23.00
C ARG A 491 21.34 -1.55 21.57
N ALA A 492 21.53 -0.60 20.66
CA ALA A 492 21.60 -0.90 19.24
C ALA A 492 22.75 -1.85 18.95
N LYS A 493 22.45 -3.02 18.44
CA LYS A 493 23.47 -3.84 17.78
C LYS A 493 23.88 -3.11 16.51
N PRO A 494 25.20 -2.92 16.28
CA PRO A 494 25.65 -2.30 15.04
C PRO A 494 25.05 -3.02 13.84
N ARG A 495 24.26 -2.31 13.04
CA ARG A 495 23.68 -2.85 11.80
C ARG A 495 24.69 -2.74 10.67
N ARG A 496 24.75 -3.75 9.86
CA ARG A 496 25.67 -3.82 8.73
C ARG A 496 25.23 -2.85 7.64
N VAL A 497 26.21 -2.16 7.08
CA VAL A 497 26.08 -1.40 5.84
C VAL A 497 27.09 -2.00 4.87
N ALA A 498 26.62 -2.59 3.79
CA ALA A 498 27.51 -3.10 2.74
C ALA A 498 28.04 -1.93 1.92
N VAL A 499 29.37 -1.91 1.74
CA VAL A 499 30.03 -0.87 0.95
C VAL A 499 29.59 -0.98 -0.51
N ARG A 500 29.20 0.11 -1.09
CA ARG A 500 28.87 0.20 -2.52
C ARG A 500 30.15 -0.02 -3.32
N GLU A 501 30.33 -1.17 -3.96
CA GLU A 501 31.32 -1.29 -5.01
C GLU A 501 30.91 -0.38 -6.17
N THR A 502 31.63 0.73 -6.34
CA THR A 502 31.53 1.55 -7.52
C THR A 502 32.04 0.69 -8.69
N ALA A 503 31.14 0.36 -9.61
CA ALA A 503 31.48 -0.31 -10.85
C ALA A 503 32.30 0.63 -11.74
N VAL A 504 33.57 0.77 -11.40
CA VAL A 504 34.65 1.23 -12.28
C VAL A 504 35.82 0.30 -12.01
N GLN A 505 35.77 -0.87 -12.59
CA GLN A 505 36.98 -1.63 -12.89
C GLN A 505 36.84 -2.20 -14.30
N THR A 506 37.70 -1.61 -15.13
CA THR A 506 38.18 -2.08 -16.42
C THR A 506 38.40 -3.60 -16.44
N GLU A 507 37.87 -4.22 -17.48
CA GLU A 507 38.29 -5.56 -17.87
C GLU A 507 39.79 -5.59 -18.07
N GLU A 508 40.49 -6.41 -17.29
CA GLU A 508 41.62 -7.18 -17.77
C GLU A 508 41.93 -8.32 -16.80
N THR A 509 42.06 -9.47 -17.44
CA THR A 509 42.67 -10.73 -16.98
C THR A 509 41.82 -11.80 -16.30
N GLY A 510 41.68 -12.89 -17.03
CA GLY A 510 42.02 -14.20 -16.45
C GLY A 510 40.95 -15.23 -16.37
N ILE A 511 40.66 -15.84 -17.48
CA ILE A 511 40.14 -17.22 -17.52
C ILE A 511 41.05 -18.14 -16.71
N ARG A 512 40.53 -18.75 -15.63
CA ARG A 512 40.99 -20.12 -15.20
C ARG A 512 40.04 -20.75 -14.18
N ASN A 513 39.36 -21.80 -14.63
CA ASN A 513 39.04 -23.10 -13.98
C ASN A 513 38.72 -23.16 -12.49
N ALA A 514 37.51 -23.54 -12.19
CA ALA A 514 37.25 -24.59 -11.20
C ALA A 514 36.00 -25.38 -11.61
N ALA A 515 36.27 -26.53 -12.17
CA ALA A 515 35.31 -27.64 -12.26
C ALA A 515 35.44 -28.49 -10.99
N ALA A 516 34.34 -29.16 -10.64
CA ALA A 516 34.22 -30.36 -9.81
C ALA A 516 34.03 -30.19 -8.29
N ALA A 517 32.88 -30.56 -7.85
CA ALA A 517 32.46 -31.54 -6.82
C ALA A 517 31.04 -31.13 -6.36
N ASP A 518 30.05 -31.91 -6.11
CA ASP A 518 29.84 -33.35 -6.00
C ASP A 518 28.34 -33.59 -6.07
N THR A 519 27.96 -34.58 -6.85
CA THR A 519 26.62 -35.17 -6.87
C THR A 519 26.45 -36.07 -5.62
N GLN A 520 25.40 -35.79 -4.82
CA GLN A 520 24.79 -36.85 -4.01
C GLN A 520 23.27 -36.76 -4.08
N THR A 521 22.71 -37.83 -4.54
CA THR A 521 21.32 -38.20 -4.69
C THR A 521 20.61 -38.37 -3.37
N ALA A 522 19.39 -37.78 -3.28
CA ALA A 522 18.37 -38.26 -2.35
C ALA A 522 17.06 -38.41 -3.11
N GLU A 523 16.67 -39.63 -3.35
CA GLU A 523 15.34 -40.05 -3.81
C GLU A 523 14.34 -39.80 -2.70
N ALA A 524 13.25 -39.09 -3.05
CA ALA A 524 12.04 -39.10 -2.24
C ALA A 524 10.85 -39.44 -3.13
N VAL A 525 10.24 -40.54 -2.78
CA VAL A 525 9.09 -41.22 -3.40
C VAL A 525 7.86 -40.31 -3.30
N CYS A 526 7.19 -40.08 -4.44
CA CYS A 526 5.88 -39.46 -4.55
C CYS A 526 4.88 -40.46 -5.13
N PRO A 527 3.67 -40.63 -4.57
CA PRO A 527 2.68 -41.56 -5.12
C PRO A 527 2.04 -40.99 -6.42
N LYS A 528 1.94 -41.89 -7.38
CA LYS A 528 1.33 -41.61 -8.69
C LYS A 528 -0.19 -41.57 -8.57
N GLU A 529 -0.81 -40.48 -9.04
CA GLU A 529 -2.11 -40.60 -9.68
C GLU A 529 -2.10 -39.93 -11.05
N ASN A 530 -2.69 -40.63 -12.01
CA ASN A 530 -2.55 -40.46 -13.44
C ASN A 530 -3.25 -39.19 -13.96
N LEU A 531 -2.49 -38.29 -14.57
CA LEU A 531 -2.97 -37.50 -15.70
C LEU A 531 -1.88 -37.51 -16.79
N ARG A 532 -2.19 -38.12 -17.91
CA ARG A 532 -1.37 -38.15 -19.10
C ARG A 532 -1.20 -36.72 -19.63
N ILE A 533 -0.01 -36.14 -19.45
CA ILE A 533 0.49 -35.03 -20.25
C ILE A 533 1.67 -35.54 -21.05
N THR A 534 1.39 -35.77 -22.32
CA THR A 534 2.41 -36.16 -23.29
C THR A 534 3.16 -34.93 -23.79
N SER A 535 4.49 -35.02 -23.86
CA SER A 535 5.42 -34.29 -24.74
C SER A 535 5.62 -32.78 -24.59
N GLY A 536 5.86 -32.23 -23.38
CA GLY A 536 6.26 -30.82 -23.24
C GLY A 536 7.79 -30.55 -23.21
N ALA A 537 8.59 -31.52 -22.86
CA ALA A 537 10.04 -31.33 -22.65
C ALA A 537 10.85 -31.22 -23.94
N ALA A 538 10.47 -31.94 -24.98
CA ALA A 538 11.14 -31.88 -26.29
C ALA A 538 10.78 -30.62 -27.08
N GLU A 539 9.53 -30.14 -26.97
CA GLU A 539 9.12 -28.84 -27.54
C GLU A 539 9.77 -27.66 -26.86
N ALA A 540 9.93 -27.70 -25.52
CA ALA A 540 10.61 -26.65 -24.74
C ALA A 540 12.12 -26.59 -25.09
N ALA A 541 12.77 -27.73 -25.39
CA ALA A 541 14.15 -27.78 -25.84
C ALA A 541 14.32 -27.23 -27.28
N ALA A 542 13.41 -27.58 -28.18
CA ALA A 542 13.41 -27.07 -29.56
C ALA A 542 13.09 -25.56 -29.62
N LEU A 543 12.24 -25.03 -28.69
CA LEU A 543 11.98 -23.61 -28.56
C LEU A 543 13.18 -22.84 -27.99
N ARG A 544 13.96 -23.44 -27.07
CA ARG A 544 15.22 -22.86 -26.58
C ARG A 544 16.30 -22.76 -27.67
N GLU A 545 16.43 -23.74 -28.53
CA GLU A 545 17.36 -23.68 -29.66
C GLU A 545 16.94 -22.66 -30.72
N ARG A 546 15.64 -22.53 -30.99
CA ARG A 546 15.10 -21.51 -31.91
C ARG A 546 15.21 -20.09 -31.35
N ALA A 547 14.99 -19.90 -30.04
CA ALA A 547 15.19 -18.61 -29.38
C ALA A 547 16.68 -18.20 -29.38
N ALA A 548 17.59 -19.14 -29.17
CA ALA A 548 19.03 -18.89 -29.25
C ALA A 548 19.49 -18.60 -30.70
N ALA A 549 18.84 -19.19 -31.70
CA ALA A 549 19.11 -18.90 -33.11
C ALA A 549 18.53 -17.53 -33.55
N ALA A 550 17.39 -17.14 -33.00
CA ALA A 550 16.78 -15.81 -33.26
C ALA A 550 17.56 -14.65 -32.60
N ALA A 551 18.26 -14.92 -31.49
CA ALA A 551 19.17 -13.98 -30.87
C ALA A 551 20.47 -13.75 -31.62
N LYS A 552 20.76 -14.59 -32.63
CA LYS A 552 21.89 -14.47 -33.60
C LYS A 552 21.42 -13.99 -34.97
N ALA A 553 20.56 -12.99 -35.06
CA ALA A 553 20.40 -12.26 -36.30
C ALA A 553 21.68 -11.48 -36.58
N PRO A 554 22.15 -11.41 -37.85
CA PRO A 554 23.45 -10.83 -38.15
C PRO A 554 23.47 -9.38 -37.75
N ASP A 555 24.49 -9.03 -36.96
CA ASP A 555 24.96 -7.70 -36.73
C ASP A 555 25.52 -7.20 -38.05
N ASP A 556 24.68 -6.52 -38.84
CA ASP A 556 25.17 -5.80 -40.01
C ASP A 556 26.06 -4.65 -39.46
N GLY A 557 27.38 -4.89 -39.47
CA GLY A 557 28.42 -4.00 -38.97
C GLY A 557 28.33 -2.59 -39.59
N MET A 558 27.46 -1.79 -39.03
CA MET A 558 27.44 -0.34 -39.16
C MET A 558 27.79 0.26 -37.80
N GLY A 559 28.96 0.84 -37.74
CA GLY A 559 29.45 1.57 -36.59
C GLY A 559 28.40 2.53 -36.02
N ALA A 560 28.52 2.82 -34.72
CA ALA A 560 27.63 3.59 -33.86
C ALA A 560 27.24 4.98 -34.41
N ALA A 561 26.46 5.02 -35.46
CA ALA A 561 25.62 6.14 -35.84
C ALA A 561 24.31 5.99 -35.05
N ALA A 562 23.96 7.01 -34.30
CA ALA A 562 22.72 7.06 -33.52
C ALA A 562 21.54 6.59 -34.39
N GLN A 563 21.06 5.38 -34.13
CA GLN A 563 19.86 4.87 -34.84
C GLN A 563 18.71 5.83 -34.60
N ARG A 564 18.08 6.29 -35.70
CA ARG A 564 16.90 7.18 -35.58
C ARG A 564 15.79 6.44 -34.87
N PRO A 565 15.06 7.11 -33.95
CA PRO A 565 13.89 6.50 -33.28
C PRO A 565 12.89 5.99 -34.32
N TYR A 566 12.21 4.88 -33.96
CA TYR A 566 11.18 4.29 -34.82
C TYR A 566 9.82 4.22 -34.13
N LEU A 567 8.76 3.99 -34.91
CA LEU A 567 7.39 3.91 -34.40
C LEU A 567 7.01 2.46 -34.07
N THR A 568 6.40 2.28 -32.91
CA THR A 568 5.68 1.07 -32.49
C THR A 568 4.21 1.37 -32.27
N ALA A 569 3.37 0.35 -32.18
CA ALA A 569 1.95 0.55 -31.90
C ALA A 569 1.42 -0.50 -30.92
N SER A 570 0.45 -0.08 -30.07
CA SER A 570 -0.42 -0.99 -29.34
C SER A 570 -1.87 -0.79 -29.81
N VAL A 571 -2.61 -1.91 -30.00
CA VAL A 571 -3.93 -1.93 -30.62
C VAL A 571 -4.90 -2.82 -29.87
N LEU A 572 -6.21 -2.50 -29.90
CA LEU A 572 -7.25 -3.26 -29.22
C LEU A 572 -7.99 -4.25 -30.11
N ASN A 573 -7.93 -4.09 -31.43
CA ASN A 573 -8.67 -4.93 -32.36
C ASN A 573 -7.92 -5.17 -33.68
N ARG A 574 -8.36 -6.18 -34.45
CA ARG A 574 -7.74 -6.57 -35.70
C ARG A 574 -7.77 -5.50 -36.79
N ALA A 575 -8.84 -4.70 -36.85
CA ALA A 575 -8.95 -3.65 -37.83
C ALA A 575 -7.88 -2.55 -37.63
N GLN A 576 -7.59 -2.21 -36.38
CA GLN A 576 -6.49 -1.30 -36.02
C GLN A 576 -5.12 -1.94 -36.35
N GLU A 577 -4.93 -3.24 -36.04
CA GLU A 577 -3.69 -3.96 -36.36
C GLU A 577 -3.40 -3.93 -37.86
N GLU A 578 -4.39 -4.26 -38.69
CA GLU A 578 -4.28 -4.24 -40.14
C GLU A 578 -3.98 -2.84 -40.68
N ALA A 579 -4.58 -1.79 -40.09
CA ALA A 579 -4.28 -0.42 -40.43
C ALA A 579 -2.82 -0.05 -40.10
N CYS A 580 -2.31 -0.49 -38.95
CA CYS A 580 -0.90 -0.32 -38.57
C CYS A 580 0.04 -1.02 -39.56
N LEU A 581 -0.25 -2.29 -39.92
CA LEU A 581 0.55 -3.06 -40.88
C LEU A 581 0.56 -2.39 -42.27
N ARG A 582 -0.61 -1.97 -42.78
CA ARG A 582 -0.69 -1.24 -44.06
C ARG A 582 0.07 0.08 -44.04
N ALA A 583 0.05 0.76 -42.88
CA ALA A 583 0.85 1.96 -42.69
C ALA A 583 2.34 1.66 -42.41
N GLY A 584 2.76 0.38 -42.41
CA GLY A 584 4.15 -0.07 -42.33
C GLY A 584 4.74 -0.08 -40.91
N ILE A 585 3.95 -0.10 -39.85
CA ILE A 585 4.44 -0.39 -38.51
C ILE A 585 4.80 -1.88 -38.46
N ARG A 586 6.02 -2.19 -38.00
CA ARG A 586 6.52 -3.57 -37.92
C ARG A 586 6.36 -4.18 -36.54
N GLU A 587 6.45 -3.40 -35.49
CA GLU A 587 6.33 -3.84 -34.10
C GLU A 587 4.97 -3.37 -33.54
N ILE A 588 4.03 -4.33 -33.43
CA ILE A 588 2.65 -4.08 -33.00
C ILE A 588 2.32 -5.02 -31.83
N TYR A 589 1.80 -4.47 -30.76
CA TYR A 589 1.36 -5.20 -29.57
C TYR A 589 -0.16 -5.42 -29.64
N PHE A 590 -0.59 -6.59 -30.09
CA PHE A 590 -1.98 -7.01 -30.15
C PHE A 590 -2.16 -8.40 -29.54
N LYS A 591 -3.11 -8.55 -28.59
CA LYS A 591 -3.38 -9.80 -27.86
C LYS A 591 -2.16 -10.49 -27.20
N ASN A 592 -0.96 -9.95 -27.40
CA ASN A 592 0.24 -10.39 -26.72
C ASN A 592 0.58 -9.50 -25.50
N ILE A 593 -0.29 -8.54 -25.14
CA ILE A 593 -0.19 -7.77 -23.93
C ILE A 593 -0.45 -8.68 -22.74
N VAL A 594 0.53 -8.78 -21.85
CA VAL A 594 0.43 -9.54 -20.61
C VAL A 594 0.04 -8.58 -19.50
N ARG A 595 -1.20 -8.67 -19.02
CA ARG A 595 -1.78 -7.78 -18.01
C ARG A 595 -1.49 -8.26 -16.60
N ARG A 596 -1.54 -7.36 -15.62
CA ARG A 596 -1.37 -7.66 -14.19
C ARG A 596 -2.41 -8.63 -13.65
N ASN A 597 -3.65 -8.56 -14.11
CA ASN A 597 -4.74 -9.43 -13.67
C ASN A 597 -4.81 -10.79 -14.40
N GLN A 598 -3.76 -11.18 -15.09
CA GLN A 598 -3.75 -12.48 -15.80
C GLN A 598 -3.71 -13.62 -14.78
N VAL A 599 -4.72 -14.50 -14.85
CA VAL A 599 -4.89 -15.59 -13.87
C VAL A 599 -3.91 -16.73 -14.13
N CYS A 600 -3.61 -16.99 -15.42
CA CYS A 600 -2.66 -18.02 -15.84
C CYS A 600 -1.84 -17.54 -17.03
N TYR A 601 -0.63 -18.02 -17.13
CA TYR A 601 0.27 -17.76 -18.24
C TYR A 601 0.31 -18.98 -19.15
N ALA A 602 0.45 -18.73 -20.46
CA ALA A 602 0.54 -19.75 -21.47
C ALA A 602 1.67 -19.39 -22.46
N PRO A 603 2.29 -20.38 -23.12
CA PRO A 603 3.26 -20.12 -24.16
C PRO A 603 2.72 -19.14 -25.22
N ARG A 604 3.53 -18.18 -25.61
CA ARG A 604 3.20 -17.16 -26.61
C ARG A 604 4.34 -17.04 -27.60
N GLU A 605 4.04 -16.56 -28.80
CA GLU A 605 5.04 -16.30 -29.83
C GLU A 605 5.38 -14.81 -29.92
N GLY A 606 6.60 -14.53 -30.38
CA GLY A 606 7.08 -13.18 -30.68
C GLY A 606 7.46 -12.36 -29.46
N LYS A 607 7.68 -11.07 -29.69
CA LYS A 607 8.01 -10.08 -28.67
C LYS A 607 6.74 -9.65 -27.94
N LEU A 608 6.79 -9.67 -26.60
CA LEU A 608 5.65 -9.39 -25.73
C LEU A 608 5.72 -7.97 -25.15
N LEU A 609 4.55 -7.38 -24.89
CA LEU A 609 4.41 -6.20 -24.03
C LEU A 609 3.91 -6.67 -22.66
N ILE A 610 4.75 -6.55 -21.64
CA ILE A 610 4.48 -7.06 -20.29
C ILE A 610 4.12 -5.92 -19.35
N GLY A 611 2.98 -6.05 -18.68
CA GLY A 611 2.46 -5.03 -17.76
C GLY A 611 2.48 -5.41 -16.28
N GLY A 612 3.10 -6.53 -15.89
CA GLY A 612 3.15 -6.98 -14.48
C GLY A 612 4.30 -7.94 -14.18
N TYR A 613 4.67 -8.01 -12.91
CA TYR A 613 5.82 -8.80 -12.44
C TYR A 613 5.67 -10.31 -12.66
N GLY A 614 4.45 -10.85 -12.58
CA GLY A 614 4.20 -12.27 -12.88
C GLY A 614 4.49 -12.60 -14.34
N GLY A 615 4.03 -11.78 -15.26
CA GLY A 615 4.36 -11.93 -16.68
C GLY A 615 5.85 -11.78 -16.94
N LEU A 616 6.51 -10.84 -16.28
CA LEU A 616 7.96 -10.69 -16.39
C LEU A 616 8.68 -11.95 -15.93
N HIS A 617 8.36 -12.49 -14.77
CA HIS A 617 8.98 -13.72 -14.26
C HIS A 617 8.76 -14.90 -15.19
N TYR A 618 7.53 -15.11 -15.64
CA TYR A 618 7.19 -16.26 -16.47
C TYR A 618 7.84 -16.22 -17.86
N TYR A 619 7.85 -15.05 -18.53
CA TYR A 619 8.31 -14.95 -19.91
C TYR A 619 9.78 -14.54 -20.08
N ARG A 620 10.48 -14.08 -19.04
CA ARG A 620 11.85 -13.55 -19.14
C ARG A 620 12.86 -14.52 -19.80
N ASN A 621 12.63 -15.82 -19.69
CA ASN A 621 13.52 -16.85 -20.24
C ASN A 621 13.00 -17.49 -21.53
N THR A 622 11.81 -17.11 -21.99
CA THR A 622 11.15 -17.75 -23.13
C THR A 622 10.85 -16.81 -24.28
N ASN A 623 10.61 -15.53 -24.00
CA ASN A 623 10.23 -14.55 -25.00
C ASN A 623 11.04 -13.26 -24.88
N PRO A 624 11.42 -12.61 -25.98
CA PRO A 624 11.80 -11.21 -25.92
C PRO A 624 10.61 -10.37 -25.49
N PHE A 625 10.82 -9.39 -24.62
CA PHE A 625 9.73 -8.55 -24.13
C PHE A 625 10.13 -7.09 -23.91
N VAL A 626 9.12 -6.25 -23.90
CA VAL A 626 9.17 -4.85 -23.52
C VAL A 626 8.30 -4.66 -22.30
N THR A 627 8.75 -3.91 -21.30
CA THR A 627 7.92 -3.57 -20.15
C THR A 627 6.98 -2.43 -20.46
N ASP A 628 5.75 -2.47 -19.95
CA ASP A 628 4.76 -1.41 -20.17
C ASP A 628 4.85 -0.31 -19.09
N TYR A 629 4.20 0.82 -19.33
CA TYR A 629 4.15 1.99 -18.43
C TYR A 629 3.75 1.62 -16.98
N SER A 630 3.07 0.51 -16.78
CA SER A 630 2.58 0.04 -15.47
C SER A 630 3.69 -0.41 -14.50
N PHE A 631 4.93 -0.50 -14.96
CA PHE A 631 6.11 -0.65 -14.09
C PHE A 631 6.54 0.68 -13.45
N HIS A 632 5.94 1.79 -13.85
CA HIS A 632 6.20 3.13 -13.30
C HIS A 632 7.67 3.55 -13.30
N VAL A 633 8.38 3.23 -14.38
CA VAL A 633 9.82 3.55 -14.48
C VAL A 633 10.02 5.07 -14.61
N VAL A 634 10.70 5.64 -13.61
CA VAL A 634 10.96 7.08 -13.49
C VAL A 634 12.40 7.41 -13.11
N ASN A 635 13.28 6.40 -12.96
CA ASN A 635 14.69 6.56 -12.63
C ASN A 635 15.57 5.53 -13.35
N SER A 636 16.86 5.84 -13.42
CA SER A 636 17.87 5.03 -14.13
C SER A 636 18.09 3.66 -13.48
N ALA A 637 18.00 3.56 -12.16
CA ALA A 637 18.23 2.31 -11.43
C ALA A 637 17.09 1.30 -11.70
N ALA A 638 15.82 1.73 -11.67
CA ALA A 638 14.70 0.87 -12.04
C ALA A 638 14.77 0.43 -13.50
N CYS A 639 15.17 1.33 -14.41
CA CYS A 639 15.38 1.00 -15.82
C CYS A 639 16.46 -0.08 -15.96
N ARG A 640 17.61 0.10 -15.31
CA ARG A 640 18.73 -0.85 -15.33
C ARG A 640 18.29 -2.23 -14.84
N LYS A 641 17.59 -2.28 -13.72
CA LYS A 641 17.13 -3.56 -13.15
C LYS A 641 16.18 -4.31 -14.07
N LEU A 642 15.26 -3.63 -14.72
CA LEU A 642 14.35 -4.28 -15.67
C LEU A 642 15.09 -4.84 -16.90
N GLN A 643 16.12 -4.14 -17.38
CA GLN A 643 16.98 -4.64 -18.46
C GLN A 643 17.83 -5.84 -18.02
N GLU A 644 18.37 -5.85 -16.80
CA GLU A 644 19.04 -7.02 -16.20
C GLU A 644 18.10 -8.21 -16.07
N LEU A 645 16.82 -7.98 -15.84
CA LEU A 645 15.79 -9.02 -15.83
C LEU A 645 15.33 -9.46 -17.22
N GLY A 646 15.96 -8.94 -18.28
CA GLY A 646 15.76 -9.38 -19.66
C GLY A 646 14.85 -8.48 -20.51
N ALA A 647 14.41 -7.33 -20.01
CA ALA A 647 13.63 -6.41 -20.83
C ALA A 647 14.47 -5.87 -22.00
N ALA A 648 14.06 -6.19 -23.22
CA ALA A 648 14.71 -5.67 -24.42
C ALA A 648 14.57 -4.16 -24.54
N ARG A 649 13.49 -3.59 -24.01
CA ARG A 649 13.20 -2.16 -23.96
C ARG A 649 12.28 -1.85 -22.79
N VAL A 650 12.42 -0.68 -22.19
CA VAL A 650 11.65 -0.23 -21.02
C VAL A 650 10.77 0.94 -21.42
N THR A 651 9.47 0.84 -21.18
CA THR A 651 8.53 1.95 -21.40
C THR A 651 8.52 2.90 -20.22
N LEU A 652 8.76 4.17 -20.50
CA LEU A 652 8.74 5.24 -19.51
C LEU A 652 7.32 5.50 -18.96
N SER A 653 7.26 5.95 -17.71
CA SER A 653 5.99 6.32 -17.06
C SER A 653 5.37 7.57 -17.71
N TYR A 654 4.03 7.63 -17.77
CA TYR A 654 3.26 8.84 -18.11
C TYR A 654 3.52 10.02 -17.17
N GLU A 655 4.12 9.80 -16.02
CA GLU A 655 4.31 10.78 -14.97
C GLU A 655 5.64 11.55 -15.07
N LEU A 656 6.45 11.25 -16.09
CA LEU A 656 7.71 11.96 -16.37
C LEU A 656 7.48 13.21 -17.23
N ASN A 657 8.19 14.29 -16.90
CA ASN A 657 8.32 15.45 -17.76
C ASN A 657 9.62 15.37 -18.60
N LYS A 658 9.75 16.30 -19.59
CA LYS A 658 10.90 16.35 -20.48
C LYS A 658 12.24 16.39 -19.74
N LYS A 659 12.34 17.21 -18.68
CA LYS A 659 13.57 17.37 -17.90
C LYS A 659 13.94 16.08 -17.19
N GLN A 660 12.97 15.44 -16.55
CA GLN A 660 13.17 14.18 -15.81
C GLN A 660 13.57 13.03 -16.74
N ILE A 661 13.03 12.98 -17.97
CA ILE A 661 13.46 12.01 -18.99
C ILE A 661 14.94 12.21 -19.34
N SER A 662 15.37 13.46 -19.59
CA SER A 662 16.77 13.76 -19.88
C SER A 662 17.70 13.45 -18.70
N GLU A 663 17.27 13.74 -17.47
CA GLU A 663 18.02 13.43 -16.24
C GLU A 663 18.19 11.90 -16.08
N LEU A 664 17.14 11.12 -16.29
CA LEU A 664 17.19 9.65 -16.24
C LEU A 664 18.19 9.10 -17.27
N ILE A 665 18.14 9.57 -18.53
CA ILE A 665 19.02 9.10 -19.59
C ILE A 665 20.49 9.46 -19.27
N ALA A 666 20.76 10.70 -18.90
CA ALA A 666 22.10 11.16 -18.57
C ALA A 666 22.68 10.40 -17.36
N ALA A 667 21.86 10.17 -16.33
CA ALA A 667 22.26 9.40 -15.16
C ALA A 667 22.52 7.93 -15.51
N TYR A 668 21.71 7.34 -16.38
CA TYR A 668 21.93 5.97 -16.84
C TYR A 668 23.26 5.85 -17.60
N GLU A 669 23.52 6.75 -18.56
CA GLU A 669 24.79 6.77 -19.31
C GLU A 669 26.00 6.96 -18.38
N THR A 670 25.89 7.87 -17.42
CA THR A 670 26.95 8.14 -16.44
C THR A 670 27.22 6.95 -15.52
N ASN A 671 26.16 6.33 -15.00
CA ASN A 671 26.28 5.29 -13.99
C ASN A 671 26.64 3.91 -14.56
N TYR A 672 26.27 3.64 -15.82
CA TYR A 672 26.40 2.31 -16.42
C TYR A 672 27.22 2.26 -17.71
N GLY A 673 27.71 3.39 -18.22
CA GLY A 673 28.57 3.45 -19.41
C GLY A 673 27.91 3.04 -20.72
N ALA A 674 26.56 2.98 -20.75
CA ALA A 674 25.76 2.55 -21.89
C ALA A 674 24.50 3.36 -22.01
N ARG A 675 23.87 3.41 -23.18
CA ARG A 675 22.55 3.99 -23.36
C ARG A 675 21.45 3.06 -22.92
N PRO A 676 20.38 3.57 -22.24
CA PRO A 676 19.22 2.75 -21.94
C PRO A 676 18.38 2.49 -23.20
N SER A 677 17.85 1.27 -23.37
CA SER A 677 16.87 0.98 -24.40
C SER A 677 15.48 1.39 -23.90
N LEU A 678 14.97 2.50 -24.38
CA LEU A 678 13.74 3.14 -23.89
C LEU A 678 12.66 3.24 -24.96
N GLU A 679 11.42 3.09 -24.52
CA GLU A 679 10.22 3.40 -25.29
C GLU A 679 9.38 4.44 -24.58
N MET A 680 8.82 5.36 -25.35
CA MET A 680 7.92 6.41 -24.84
C MET A 680 6.59 6.38 -25.56
N ILE A 681 5.48 6.43 -24.80
CA ILE A 681 4.15 6.59 -25.40
C ILE A 681 3.95 8.06 -25.75
N VAL A 682 3.75 8.33 -27.04
CA VAL A 682 3.66 9.69 -27.57
C VAL A 682 2.28 10.04 -28.12
N TYR A 683 1.41 9.04 -28.30
CA TYR A 683 0.05 9.25 -28.77
C TYR A 683 -0.91 8.21 -28.16
N GLY A 684 -2.13 8.64 -27.85
CA GLY A 684 -3.25 7.80 -27.45
C GLY A 684 -3.95 8.28 -26.18
N ARG A 685 -5.06 7.63 -25.82
CA ARG A 685 -5.75 7.93 -24.56
C ARG A 685 -5.08 7.21 -23.42
N ALA A 686 -4.44 7.97 -22.52
CA ALA A 686 -3.82 7.41 -21.34
C ALA A 686 -4.88 6.73 -20.46
N PRO A 687 -4.62 5.50 -19.94
CA PRO A 687 -5.51 4.88 -18.96
C PRO A 687 -5.41 5.64 -17.63
N LEU A 688 -6.54 6.17 -17.17
CA LEU A 688 -6.65 6.85 -15.88
C LEU A 688 -6.75 5.86 -14.72
N LEU A 689 -7.50 4.79 -14.94
CA LEU A 689 -7.84 3.81 -13.92
C LEU A 689 -8.14 2.46 -14.59
N PHE A 690 -7.54 1.41 -14.06
CA PHE A 690 -7.88 0.02 -14.36
C PHE A 690 -8.50 -0.61 -13.12
N THR A 691 -9.59 -1.37 -13.25
CA THR A 691 -10.32 -1.92 -12.11
C THR A 691 -10.96 -3.27 -12.39
N LYS A 692 -11.00 -4.14 -11.38
CA LYS A 692 -11.80 -5.39 -11.37
C LYS A 692 -13.30 -5.09 -11.14
N TYR A 693 -13.65 -3.87 -10.74
CA TYR A 693 -15.03 -3.41 -10.56
C TYR A 693 -15.67 -3.01 -11.90
N CYS A 694 -16.92 -3.45 -12.11
CA CYS A 694 -17.72 -3.09 -13.29
C CYS A 694 -18.84 -2.11 -12.91
N PRO A 695 -18.73 -0.81 -13.28
CA PRO A 695 -19.79 0.17 -13.03
C PRO A 695 -21.12 -0.17 -13.68
N LEU A 696 -21.10 -0.84 -14.84
CA LEU A 696 -22.30 -1.23 -15.57
C LEU A 696 -23.09 -2.30 -14.81
N LYS A 697 -22.42 -3.23 -14.14
CA LYS A 697 -23.10 -4.23 -13.29
C LYS A 697 -23.80 -3.57 -12.13
N LYS A 698 -23.19 -2.53 -11.52
CA LYS A 698 -23.81 -1.73 -10.44
C LYS A 698 -25.09 -1.04 -10.88
N MET A 699 -25.12 -0.57 -12.13
CA MET A 699 -26.26 0.16 -12.72
C MET A 699 -27.21 -0.76 -13.50
N GLU A 700 -27.17 -2.07 -13.24
CA GLU A 700 -28.03 -3.09 -13.88
C GLU A 700 -27.95 -3.13 -15.42
N GLN A 701 -26.80 -2.72 -15.99
CA GLN A 701 -26.53 -2.71 -17.43
C GLN A 701 -25.61 -3.86 -17.86
N CYS A 702 -25.53 -4.95 -17.07
CA CYS A 702 -24.66 -6.09 -17.36
C CYS A 702 -24.98 -6.71 -18.75
N GLY A 703 -23.92 -7.02 -19.51
CA GLY A 703 -24.01 -7.58 -20.85
C GLY A 703 -24.14 -6.56 -22.00
N ARG A 704 -24.61 -5.34 -21.72
CA ARG A 704 -24.78 -4.31 -22.75
C ARG A 704 -23.45 -3.73 -23.27
N CYS A 705 -22.39 -3.85 -22.50
CA CYS A 705 -21.05 -3.40 -22.90
C CYS A 705 -20.50 -4.06 -24.18
N LYS A 706 -21.07 -5.17 -24.62
CA LYS A 706 -20.73 -5.81 -25.90
C LYS A 706 -21.27 -5.07 -27.14
N GLN A 707 -22.32 -4.27 -26.95
CA GLN A 707 -23.03 -3.58 -28.04
C GLN A 707 -23.01 -2.06 -27.91
N HIS A 708 -22.81 -1.55 -26.70
CA HIS A 708 -22.85 -0.13 -26.38
C HIS A 708 -21.52 0.37 -25.87
N GLN A 709 -21.20 1.62 -26.16
CA GLN A 709 -20.06 2.37 -25.62
C GLN A 709 -20.55 3.23 -24.46
N TYR A 710 -19.76 3.28 -23.39
CA TYR A 710 -20.06 4.05 -22.20
C TYR A 710 -18.97 5.04 -21.86
N GLU A 711 -19.33 6.12 -21.20
CA GLU A 711 -18.40 7.09 -20.65
C GLU A 711 -18.88 7.59 -19.29
N LEU A 712 -17.92 7.91 -18.42
CA LEU A 712 -18.16 8.70 -17.21
C LEU A 712 -17.99 10.17 -17.54
N ARG A 713 -18.89 11.00 -17.02
CA ARG A 713 -18.83 12.44 -17.22
C ARG A 713 -18.84 13.18 -15.89
N ASP A 714 -18.02 14.22 -15.80
CA ASP A 714 -18.03 15.18 -14.71
C ASP A 714 -17.75 16.60 -15.24
N GLU A 715 -17.49 17.54 -14.34
CA GLU A 715 -17.15 18.93 -14.68
C GLU A 715 -15.85 19.11 -15.47
N TYR A 716 -14.95 18.13 -15.45
CA TYR A 716 -13.65 18.15 -16.17
C TYR A 716 -13.72 17.51 -17.56
N GLY A 717 -14.78 16.77 -17.87
CA GLY A 717 -14.98 16.18 -19.18
C GLY A 717 -15.63 14.81 -19.19
N SER A 718 -15.50 14.14 -20.32
CA SER A 718 -16.01 12.78 -20.57
C SER A 718 -14.86 11.81 -20.65
N PHE A 719 -14.96 10.70 -19.91
CA PHE A 719 -13.93 9.66 -19.77
C PHE A 719 -14.45 8.35 -20.36
N PRO A 720 -13.98 7.94 -21.54
CA PRO A 720 -14.42 6.70 -22.17
C PRO A 720 -14.13 5.48 -21.30
N MET A 721 -15.06 4.54 -21.26
CA MET A 721 -14.93 3.28 -20.54
C MET A 721 -14.70 2.13 -21.52
N LEU A 722 -13.65 1.35 -21.31
CA LEU A 722 -13.41 0.08 -22.00
C LEU A 722 -13.73 -1.07 -21.05
N SER A 723 -14.72 -1.86 -21.40
CA SER A 723 -15.05 -3.12 -20.73
C SER A 723 -14.31 -4.25 -21.41
N HIS A 724 -13.64 -5.07 -20.62
CA HIS A 724 -12.86 -6.21 -21.11
C HIS A 724 -13.66 -7.52 -21.00
N GLU A 725 -13.23 -8.57 -21.69
CA GLU A 725 -13.88 -9.88 -21.71
C GLU A 725 -13.96 -10.54 -20.32
N ASP A 726 -12.99 -10.25 -19.45
CA ASP A 726 -12.90 -10.69 -18.06
C ASP A 726 -13.70 -9.81 -17.07
N CYS A 727 -14.59 -8.94 -17.59
CA CYS A 727 -15.37 -7.96 -16.83
C CYS A 727 -14.53 -6.93 -16.06
N THR A 728 -13.23 -6.82 -16.32
CA THR A 728 -12.45 -5.66 -15.86
C THR A 728 -12.79 -4.42 -16.69
N THR A 729 -12.55 -3.25 -16.13
CA THR A 729 -12.87 -1.97 -16.78
C THR A 729 -11.64 -1.07 -16.78
N THR A 730 -11.36 -0.44 -17.92
CA THR A 730 -10.38 0.66 -18.03
C THR A 730 -11.14 1.96 -18.28
N ILE A 731 -10.88 2.97 -17.46
CA ILE A 731 -11.36 4.35 -17.69
C ILE A 731 -10.21 5.11 -18.34
N LEU A 732 -10.49 5.67 -19.52
CA LEU A 732 -9.51 6.38 -20.33
C LEU A 732 -9.60 7.89 -20.10
N ASN A 733 -8.50 8.59 -20.34
CA ASN A 733 -8.48 10.05 -20.37
C ASN A 733 -9.44 10.58 -21.44
N GLY A 734 -10.17 11.62 -21.13
CA GLY A 734 -11.05 12.31 -22.07
C GLY A 734 -10.31 12.91 -23.27
N LYS A 735 -9.05 13.30 -23.07
CA LYS A 735 -8.17 13.85 -24.12
C LYS A 735 -7.12 12.84 -24.55
N PHE A 736 -6.71 12.93 -25.82
CA PHE A 736 -5.56 12.18 -26.32
C PHE A 736 -4.25 12.79 -25.81
N LEU A 737 -3.35 11.95 -25.29
CA LEU A 737 -1.94 12.35 -25.21
C LEU A 737 -1.46 12.54 -26.65
N ASN A 738 -0.89 13.69 -26.97
CA ASN A 738 -0.36 13.99 -28.28
C ASN A 738 0.96 14.76 -28.15
N LEU A 739 2.05 14.01 -28.27
CA LEU A 739 3.44 14.49 -28.26
C LEU A 739 4.11 14.35 -29.64
N LEU A 740 3.32 14.21 -30.72
CA LEU A 740 3.86 13.99 -32.05
C LEU A 740 4.73 15.18 -32.50
N ASP A 741 4.37 16.40 -32.11
CA ASP A 741 5.17 17.61 -32.43
C ASP A 741 6.49 17.64 -31.69
N GLU A 742 6.58 16.98 -30.53
CA GLU A 742 7.74 16.96 -29.63
C GLU A 742 8.75 15.86 -30.00
N MET A 743 8.31 14.78 -30.69
CA MET A 743 9.14 13.61 -30.99
C MET A 743 10.52 13.93 -31.59
N PRO A 744 10.67 14.90 -32.57
CA PRO A 744 11.98 15.20 -33.13
C PRO A 744 12.96 15.79 -32.12
N SER A 745 12.50 16.31 -30.99
CA SER A 745 13.29 16.93 -29.92
C SER A 745 13.54 16.01 -28.72
N ILE A 746 13.03 14.78 -28.76
CA ILE A 746 13.23 13.80 -27.69
C ILE A 746 14.44 12.95 -28.04
N GLU A 747 15.53 13.15 -27.30
CA GLU A 747 16.76 12.43 -27.50
C GLU A 747 16.85 11.23 -26.55
N GLY A 748 17.61 10.19 -26.95
CA GLY A 748 17.93 9.04 -26.12
C GLY A 748 16.79 8.01 -25.97
N VAL A 749 15.66 8.16 -26.67
CA VAL A 749 14.56 7.20 -26.76
C VAL A 749 14.68 6.43 -28.06
N GLU A 750 14.61 5.09 -27.99
CA GLU A 750 14.77 4.19 -29.13
C GLU A 750 13.46 4.08 -29.94
N ALA A 751 12.32 4.03 -29.27
CA ALA A 751 11.03 3.83 -29.89
C ALA A 751 9.93 4.75 -29.36
N PHE A 752 9.06 5.24 -30.25
CA PHE A 752 7.86 5.98 -29.92
C PHE A 752 6.62 5.14 -30.16
N ARG A 753 5.85 4.89 -29.07
CA ARG A 753 4.63 4.09 -29.15
C ARG A 753 3.40 4.95 -29.42
N LEU A 754 2.60 4.51 -30.40
CA LEU A 754 1.25 5.00 -30.68
C LEU A 754 0.26 4.01 -30.02
N ALA A 755 -0.43 4.45 -28.97
CA ALA A 755 -1.32 3.58 -28.18
C ALA A 755 -2.78 3.80 -28.62
N PHE A 756 -3.21 3.06 -29.63
CA PHE A 756 -4.57 3.14 -30.18
C PHE A 756 -5.59 2.45 -29.30
N THR A 757 -6.71 3.09 -29.07
CA THR A 757 -7.81 2.61 -28.20
C THR A 757 -9.16 2.74 -28.90
N THR A 758 -9.68 3.96 -29.04
CA THR A 758 -11.03 4.25 -29.56
C THR A 758 -11.01 4.66 -31.05
N GLU A 759 -9.84 4.77 -31.66
CA GLU A 759 -9.64 5.25 -33.03
C GLU A 759 -10.13 4.26 -34.07
N THR A 760 -10.72 4.77 -35.16
CA THR A 760 -11.06 3.97 -36.35
C THR A 760 -9.81 3.60 -37.15
N PRO A 761 -9.85 2.59 -38.02
CA PRO A 761 -8.72 2.23 -38.88
C PRO A 761 -8.19 3.39 -39.73
N GLU A 762 -9.08 4.27 -40.18
CA GLU A 762 -8.75 5.48 -40.98
C GLU A 762 -7.99 6.50 -40.10
N GLU A 763 -8.44 6.69 -38.88
CA GLU A 763 -7.76 7.56 -37.89
C GLU A 763 -6.38 7.01 -37.52
N VAL A 764 -6.26 5.69 -37.29
CA VAL A 764 -4.99 4.99 -37.05
C VAL A 764 -4.02 5.28 -38.19
N SER A 765 -4.43 5.05 -39.43
CA SER A 765 -3.59 5.27 -40.62
C SER A 765 -3.14 6.74 -40.73
N ARG A 766 -4.04 7.66 -40.46
CA ARG A 766 -3.78 9.12 -40.52
C ARG A 766 -2.75 9.54 -39.47
N VAL A 767 -2.89 9.04 -38.22
CA VAL A 767 -1.97 9.36 -37.13
C VAL A 767 -0.57 8.80 -37.44
N ILE A 768 -0.46 7.55 -37.92
CA ILE A 768 0.82 6.94 -38.25
C ILE A 768 1.54 7.73 -39.36
N LEU A 769 0.81 8.12 -40.41
CA LEU A 769 1.39 8.89 -41.51
C LEU A 769 1.87 10.27 -41.04
N ALA A 770 1.11 10.91 -40.17
CA ALA A 770 1.47 12.20 -39.59
C ALA A 770 2.71 12.08 -38.69
N ALA A 771 2.75 11.03 -37.80
CA ALA A 771 3.89 10.75 -36.93
C ALA A 771 5.19 10.51 -37.72
N ARG A 772 5.11 9.75 -38.85
CA ARG A 772 6.27 9.51 -39.71
C ARG A 772 6.78 10.80 -40.35
N ARG A 773 5.85 11.59 -40.92
CA ARG A 773 6.25 12.88 -41.53
C ARG A 773 6.97 13.80 -40.55
N LYS A 774 6.53 13.78 -39.27
CA LYS A 774 7.20 14.53 -38.21
C LYS A 774 8.61 13.98 -37.95
N LEU A 775 8.78 12.68 -37.78
CA LEU A 775 10.11 12.08 -37.59
C LEU A 775 11.04 12.30 -38.79
N ASP A 776 10.50 12.30 -39.99
CA ASP A 776 11.27 12.59 -41.21
C ASP A 776 11.57 14.07 -41.43
N GLY A 777 11.05 14.98 -40.55
CA GLY A 777 11.16 16.42 -40.71
C GLY A 777 10.38 17.02 -41.90
N ARG A 778 9.44 16.24 -42.45
CA ARG A 778 8.62 16.63 -43.61
C ARG A 778 7.31 17.36 -43.25
N GLU A 779 6.92 17.35 -41.97
CA GLU A 779 5.71 18.00 -41.48
C GLU A 779 6.06 19.11 -40.49
N GLN A 780 5.78 20.33 -40.85
CA GLN A 780 6.06 21.51 -40.02
C GLN A 780 4.82 22.02 -39.27
N ALA A 781 3.61 21.69 -39.77
CA ALA A 781 2.37 22.09 -39.12
C ALA A 781 2.18 21.37 -37.78
N SER A 782 1.60 22.06 -36.78
CA SER A 782 1.29 21.41 -35.50
C SER A 782 0.16 20.40 -35.66
N LEU A 783 0.40 19.20 -35.11
CA LEU A 783 -0.57 18.11 -35.03
C LEU A 783 -1.39 18.15 -33.75
N PHE A 784 -1.05 19.04 -32.83
CA PHE A 784 -1.74 19.18 -31.53
C PHE A 784 -3.04 20.01 -31.70
N ARG A 785 -4.15 19.47 -31.14
CA ARG A 785 -5.46 20.09 -31.10
C ARG A 785 -5.88 20.40 -29.69
N LYS A 786 -5.95 21.64 -29.28
CA LYS A 786 -6.19 22.08 -27.90
C LYS A 786 -7.47 21.50 -27.26
N ASP A 787 -8.51 21.28 -28.04
CA ASP A 787 -9.81 20.83 -27.54
C ASP A 787 -9.81 19.33 -27.25
N THR A 788 -9.12 18.53 -28.06
CA THR A 788 -9.11 17.05 -27.98
C THR A 788 -7.85 16.45 -27.39
N ASP A 789 -6.77 17.21 -27.32
CA ASP A 789 -5.43 16.72 -27.01
C ASP A 789 -4.89 17.30 -25.69
N THR A 790 -3.98 16.57 -25.11
CA THR A 790 -3.18 16.97 -23.94
C THR A 790 -1.72 16.58 -24.15
N ARG A 791 -0.81 17.34 -23.57
CA ARG A 791 0.61 16.97 -23.48
C ARG A 791 0.93 16.17 -22.20
N GLY A 792 -0.07 15.79 -21.42
CA GLY A 792 0.12 15.11 -20.16
C GLY A 792 1.05 15.91 -19.22
N HIS A 793 2.04 15.24 -18.66
CA HIS A 793 3.06 15.86 -17.79
C HIS A 793 4.30 16.34 -18.53
N TYR A 794 4.42 16.10 -19.85
CA TYR A 794 5.65 16.35 -20.60
C TYR A 794 6.24 17.77 -20.39
N ASN A 795 5.39 18.78 -20.29
CA ASN A 795 5.79 20.18 -20.09
C ASN A 795 5.56 20.68 -18.65
N LYS A 796 5.13 19.81 -17.71
CA LYS A 796 4.79 20.21 -16.35
C LYS A 796 5.27 19.19 -15.35
N GLU A 797 5.77 19.64 -14.23
CA GLU A 797 6.11 18.77 -13.13
C GLU A 797 4.84 18.24 -12.44
N ILE A 798 4.87 16.95 -12.11
CA ILE A 798 3.84 16.32 -11.28
C ILE A 798 4.22 16.50 -9.80
N ILE A 799 3.26 16.89 -9.02
CA ILE A 799 3.46 17.14 -7.60
C ILE A 799 3.12 15.89 -6.82
#